data_b53b2e62d10702d45a14d127059df7c7
#
_entry.id   b53b2e62d10702d45a14d127059df7c7
#
_cell.length_a   1.000
_cell.length_b   1.000
_cell.length_c   1.000
_cell.angle_alpha   90.00
_cell.angle_beta   90.00
_cell.angle_gamma   90.00
#
_symmetry.space_group_name_H-M   'P 1'
#
loop_
_entity.id
_entity.type
_entity.pdbx_description
1 polymer ?
#
loop_
_entity_poly.entity_id
_entity_poly.type
_entity_poly.pdbx_seq_one_letter_code
_entity_poly.pdbx_strand_id
1 'polypeptide(L)'
;MRSTGQHPAGRATAPAGPRPAPARRSEQPLRGRLASALTVLGTALSALVLVLGASPTAPASAAATSSMTTTSATSAIGAVTPAVSRAADKVVDGNVTVAIDALDHEVLRGDEDLTVTGTIANGTDAAVSSLSLRVDVQNRTALSSAELAAWLDEDQTGGLTTVLTQDLGEAVEAGASRAFSLKVPHDSLPLFSSDQWGPRGVQVTALASGTELAGDRTIVVWDDDVAVSPTRVTTVVPVTASPAELALLTSPGGEAAVSASVSASAEPTEEATASATQAGTAEEDSTAEQVAAVRERVLGLLSLAGDGVVLAVDPALMEALGVPSDAAASAGATASPTASSTASAQATGSASATPTASAAPTPTASEQASTEPTVAPTEPTGAAADSSTEASATTDTELVDALKGAAAEGDVVALPWSDADVAALAHLGRGDLITSATSRSAVSGTVEDGASTGVAWVADTLDTSTLSALGGTTTTVIASPGDLPVAEDLTYTPSGTTVVDGRTVLVPDTDLSSALGGRLTTDAGETNLSDLDARQVLRADAAILTRQAPSVSRDVVVTLSRTQAARTDPEVLRTRIAALSDSGWTGAQGLDDLLADADQSSREGRDAARQDLPSEQRAASEVSAADLTRATQAASYLSSVASVLEDPSAVLGRQGDVVATTASASWRTDTAGRDSNIAAAREAGDAVAAGLTAVPSSTINLISSNADLPVRITSSLDQDVTVRVHLVPSTQRLQADADTTVTVPARGEVTSKVPVTAVGSGDVELTIEVLAADGTRVGTPTTVHMRVRADWENLGTRVIGVGLVIMLAAGITRTVRRGRRTVTPQEKA
;
A
#
# COMPACT_ATOMS: atom_id res chain seq x y z
N MET A 1 41.40 -48.53 51.17
CA MET A 1 42.17 -49.79 51.05
C MET A 1 42.19 -50.11 49.58
N ARG A 2 43.25 -49.80 48.95
CA ARG A 2 44.26 -50.74 48.27
C ARG A 2 43.52 -51.72 47.36
N SER A 3 43.80 -51.91 46.04
CA SER A 3 45.09 -51.91 45.37
C SER A 3 44.83 -52.24 43.90
N THR A 4 45.38 -51.49 42.95
CA THR A 4 46.36 -51.92 41.97
C THR A 4 45.99 -53.13 41.07
N GLY A 5 46.03 -53.13 39.77
CA GLY A 5 47.18 -52.98 38.95
C GLY A 5 46.85 -53.13 37.44
N GLN A 6 47.43 -52.35 36.66
CA GLN A 6 48.47 -52.60 35.61
C GLN A 6 48.03 -53.36 34.32
N HIS A 7 48.21 -52.63 33.25
CA HIS A 7 48.52 -52.98 31.85
C HIS A 7 49.51 -54.17 31.63
N PRO A 8 49.61 -54.80 30.42
CA PRO A 8 50.18 -54.08 29.26
C PRO A 8 49.72 -54.52 27.84
N ALA A 9 49.91 -53.57 26.97
CA ALA A 9 50.30 -53.56 25.54
C ALA A 9 50.45 -54.89 24.74
N GLY A 10 49.93 -54.88 23.54
CA GLY A 10 50.21 -55.80 22.46
C GLY A 10 49.96 -55.17 21.11
N ARG A 11 51.01 -54.71 20.47
CA ARG A 11 51.08 -54.34 19.06
C ARG A 11 50.94 -55.60 18.17
N ALA A 12 50.21 -55.51 17.06
CA ALA A 12 50.48 -56.31 15.84
C ALA A 12 49.97 -55.59 14.59
N THR A 13 50.88 -55.51 13.71
CA THR A 13 51.00 -54.94 12.39
C THR A 13 50.05 -55.47 11.33
N ALA A 14 49.88 -54.66 10.33
CA ALA A 14 49.14 -54.84 9.06
C ALA A 14 49.63 -56.02 8.19
N PRO A 15 48.92 -56.43 7.12
CA PRO A 15 49.48 -56.08 5.80
C PRO A 15 48.45 -55.52 4.78
N ALA A 16 49.02 -54.78 3.88
CA ALA A 16 48.53 -54.21 2.68
C ALA A 16 48.16 -55.22 1.59
N GLY A 17 47.18 -54.93 0.79
CA GLY A 17 46.89 -55.58 -0.48
C GLY A 17 45.99 -54.66 -1.35
N PRO A 18 45.93 -54.91 -2.69
CA PRO A 18 46.49 -53.97 -3.63
C PRO A 18 45.46 -53.12 -4.41
N ARG A 19 45.88 -51.95 -4.89
CA ARG A 19 45.18 -51.07 -5.84
C ARG A 19 44.94 -51.81 -7.18
N PRO A 20 43.82 -51.61 -7.89
CA PRO A 20 43.78 -51.78 -9.34
C PRO A 20 43.95 -50.48 -10.08
N ALA A 21 44.65 -50.57 -11.20
CA ALA A 21 45.04 -49.52 -12.11
C ALA A 21 43.96 -49.13 -13.10
N PRO A 22 44.13 -48.00 -13.87
CA PRO A 22 43.06 -47.31 -14.58
C PRO A 22 42.70 -47.99 -15.91
N ALA A 23 41.43 -48.05 -16.24
CA ALA A 23 40.88 -48.48 -17.49
C ALA A 23 40.61 -47.33 -18.46
N ARG A 24 41.05 -47.58 -19.67
CA ARG A 24 41.13 -46.73 -20.85
C ARG A 24 39.83 -46.18 -21.34
N ARG A 25 39.92 -44.94 -21.88
CA ARG A 25 39.00 -44.33 -22.87
C ARG A 25 38.78 -45.30 -24.03
N SER A 26 37.53 -45.43 -24.44
CA SER A 26 37.15 -45.79 -25.79
C SER A 26 36.23 -44.73 -26.38
N GLU A 27 36.75 -44.03 -27.37
CA GLU A 27 36.01 -43.23 -28.34
C GLU A 27 35.11 -44.10 -29.18
N GLN A 28 33.87 -43.66 -29.42
CA GLN A 28 33.19 -43.77 -30.73
C GLN A 28 31.70 -43.45 -30.65
N PRO A 29 31.02 -43.14 -31.75
CA PRO A 29 31.02 -41.86 -32.47
C PRO A 29 29.64 -41.26 -32.56
N LEU A 30 29.56 -39.94 -32.80
CA LEU A 30 28.40 -39.22 -33.23
C LEU A 30 27.83 -39.71 -34.56
N ARG A 31 26.67 -40.32 -34.57
CA ARG A 31 25.76 -40.35 -35.73
C ARG A 31 24.34 -40.76 -35.30
N GLY A 32 23.37 -39.87 -35.55
CA GLY A 32 21.98 -40.27 -35.69
C GLY A 32 21.02 -39.77 -34.57
N ARG A 33 20.64 -38.49 -34.56
CA ARG A 33 19.34 -38.00 -34.13
C ARG A 33 19.15 -36.56 -34.64
N LEU A 34 18.99 -36.49 -35.95
CA LEU A 34 18.49 -35.29 -36.63
C LEU A 34 17.38 -35.81 -37.57
N ALA A 35 16.22 -36.12 -37.01
CA ALA A 35 14.99 -36.36 -37.74
C ALA A 35 13.82 -36.52 -36.77
N SER A 36 13.36 -35.47 -36.10
CA SER A 36 12.06 -35.44 -35.43
C SER A 36 11.74 -34.01 -34.90
N ALA A 37 12.13 -32.97 -35.64
CA ALA A 37 11.79 -31.60 -35.27
C ALA A 37 11.24 -30.82 -36.47
N LEU A 38 10.49 -31.44 -37.37
CA LEU A 38 9.92 -30.78 -38.54
C LEU A 38 8.51 -31.29 -38.90
N THR A 39 7.68 -31.64 -37.91
CA THR A 39 6.29 -32.06 -38.17
C THR A 39 5.23 -31.37 -37.28
N VAL A 40 5.56 -30.33 -36.53
CA VAL A 40 4.58 -29.57 -35.72
C VAL A 40 4.39 -28.12 -36.18
N LEU A 41 4.98 -27.72 -37.31
CA LEU A 41 4.81 -26.36 -37.86
C LEU A 41 3.95 -26.33 -39.13
N GLY A 42 3.15 -27.34 -39.40
CA GLY A 42 2.36 -27.50 -40.62
C GLY A 42 0.84 -27.42 -40.48
N THR A 43 0.28 -27.25 -39.31
CA THR A 43 -1.20 -27.29 -39.13
C THR A 43 -1.85 -26.02 -38.56
N ALA A 44 -1.09 -24.93 -38.43
CA ALA A 44 -1.64 -23.65 -37.93
C ALA A 44 -1.87 -22.58 -39.03
N LEU A 45 -1.79 -22.91 -40.31
CA LEU A 45 -1.91 -21.93 -41.40
C LEU A 45 -2.99 -22.28 -42.45
N SER A 46 -4.00 -23.09 -42.09
CA SER A 46 -5.07 -23.49 -43.01
C SER A 46 -6.49 -23.16 -42.55
N ALA A 47 -6.66 -22.28 -41.56
CA ALA A 47 -8.01 -21.89 -41.07
C ALA A 47 -8.32 -20.37 -41.21
N LEU A 48 -7.67 -19.65 -42.10
CA LEU A 48 -7.92 -18.21 -42.32
C LEU A 48 -8.22 -17.83 -43.79
N VAL A 49 -8.94 -18.66 -44.55
CA VAL A 49 -9.51 -18.26 -45.82
C VAL A 49 -10.82 -19.05 -46.01
N LEU A 50 -11.92 -18.54 -45.48
CA LEU A 50 -13.30 -18.82 -45.96
C LEU A 50 -14.36 -18.22 -45.04
N VAL A 51 -14.47 -16.86 -44.95
CA VAL A 51 -15.74 -16.17 -44.72
C VAL A 51 -15.64 -14.77 -45.35
N LEU A 52 -15.89 -14.71 -46.62
CA LEU A 52 -16.27 -13.51 -47.37
C LEU A 52 -17.39 -13.93 -48.33
N GLY A 53 -18.60 -13.51 -48.03
CA GLY A 53 -19.68 -13.57 -48.97
C GLY A 53 -21.02 -14.09 -48.44
N ALA A 54 -21.84 -13.17 -47.93
CA ALA A 54 -23.28 -13.13 -48.25
C ALA A 54 -23.98 -12.09 -47.33
N SER A 55 -24.28 -10.91 -47.90
CA SER A 55 -25.39 -10.09 -47.39
C SER A 55 -26.72 -10.68 -47.84
N PRO A 56 -27.80 -10.54 -47.09
CA PRO A 56 -28.91 -9.83 -47.61
C PRO A 56 -29.63 -8.83 -46.68
N THR A 57 -29.89 -7.65 -47.25
CA THR A 57 -31.08 -6.79 -47.17
C THR A 57 -31.91 -6.71 -45.90
N ALA A 58 -32.05 -5.47 -45.45
CA ALA A 58 -32.99 -4.95 -44.44
C ALA A 58 -34.46 -5.13 -44.81
N PRO A 59 -35.39 -4.94 -43.83
CA PRO A 59 -36.22 -3.74 -43.92
C PRO A 59 -36.25 -2.89 -42.60
N ALA A 60 -36.50 -1.63 -42.86
CA ALA A 60 -36.71 -0.57 -41.92
C ALA A 60 -37.97 -0.73 -41.05
N SER A 61 -37.92 -0.30 -39.80
CA SER A 61 -38.99 0.52 -39.18
C SER A 61 -38.65 0.96 -37.77
N ALA A 62 -38.98 2.22 -37.54
CA ALA A 62 -39.35 2.88 -36.30
C ALA A 62 -38.22 3.44 -35.40
N ALA A 63 -38.11 4.74 -35.49
CA ALA A 63 -37.45 5.63 -34.55
C ALA A 63 -38.06 5.50 -33.14
N ALA A 64 -37.17 5.28 -32.17
CA ALA A 64 -37.47 5.63 -30.78
C ALA A 64 -36.27 6.42 -30.29
N THR A 65 -36.50 7.68 -30.02
CA THR A 65 -35.62 8.59 -29.28
C THR A 65 -35.38 8.05 -27.88
N SER A 66 -34.22 7.49 -27.65
CA SER A 66 -33.78 7.18 -26.28
C SER A 66 -32.72 8.20 -25.88
N SER A 67 -33.09 9.00 -24.90
CA SER A 67 -32.22 9.88 -24.17
C SER A 67 -31.02 9.08 -23.63
N MET A 68 -29.83 9.48 -24.02
CA MET A 68 -28.58 9.01 -23.39
C MET A 68 -28.56 9.56 -21.96
N THR A 69 -28.95 8.73 -21.01
CA THR A 69 -28.56 8.92 -19.61
C THR A 69 -27.15 8.34 -19.50
N THR A 70 -26.19 9.18 -19.32
CA THR A 70 -24.85 8.81 -18.88
C THR A 70 -25.01 8.21 -17.49
N THR A 71 -25.04 6.91 -17.41
CA THR A 71 -24.90 6.20 -16.13
C THR A 71 -23.42 6.20 -15.80
N SER A 72 -23.02 7.12 -14.93
CA SER A 72 -21.77 6.99 -14.19
C SER A 72 -21.85 5.67 -13.45
N ALA A 73 -20.97 4.74 -13.80
CA ALA A 73 -20.76 3.53 -13.00
C ALA A 73 -20.07 3.96 -11.71
N THR A 74 -20.85 4.38 -10.74
CA THR A 74 -20.42 4.43 -9.34
C THR A 74 -20.29 2.96 -8.95
N SER A 75 -19.07 2.48 -8.83
CA SER A 75 -18.77 1.23 -8.14
C SER A 75 -19.26 1.43 -6.70
N ALA A 76 -20.45 0.93 -6.42
CA ALA A 76 -20.91 0.81 -5.05
C ALA A 76 -19.90 -0.10 -4.34
N ILE A 77 -19.07 0.49 -3.49
CA ILE A 77 -18.41 -0.25 -2.41
C ILE A 77 -19.59 -0.71 -1.55
N GLY A 78 -20.00 -1.96 -1.76
CA GLY A 78 -20.99 -2.59 -0.91
C GLY A 78 -20.47 -2.51 0.51
N ALA A 79 -21.24 -1.93 1.41
CA ALA A 79 -21.04 -2.06 2.82
C ALA A 79 -20.76 -3.54 3.09
N VAL A 80 -19.53 -3.86 3.49
CA VAL A 80 -19.18 -5.18 3.99
C VAL A 80 -19.82 -5.24 5.38
N THR A 81 -21.10 -5.59 5.40
CA THR A 81 -21.65 -6.21 6.58
C THR A 81 -20.75 -7.41 6.85
N PRO A 82 -20.20 -7.59 8.07
CA PRO A 82 -19.48 -8.81 8.39
C PRO A 82 -20.43 -9.95 8.12
N ALA A 83 -20.21 -10.63 7.00
CA ALA A 83 -20.86 -11.89 6.74
C ALA A 83 -20.21 -12.86 7.72
N VAL A 84 -20.82 -12.97 8.90
CA VAL A 84 -20.78 -14.24 9.64
C VAL A 84 -21.28 -15.24 8.61
N SER A 85 -20.35 -15.92 7.97
CA SER A 85 -20.67 -16.95 6.99
C SER A 85 -21.32 -18.10 7.74
N ARG A 86 -22.61 -18.00 7.95
CA ARG A 86 -23.44 -19.16 8.18
C ARG A 86 -23.47 -19.93 6.88
N ALA A 87 -22.57 -20.88 6.76
CA ALA A 87 -22.64 -21.87 5.66
C ALA A 87 -24.00 -22.60 5.65
N ALA A 88 -24.74 -22.55 6.77
CA ALA A 88 -25.98 -23.28 7.02
C ALA A 88 -27.25 -22.69 6.38
N ASP A 89 -27.26 -21.44 5.91
CA ASP A 89 -28.49 -20.83 5.37
C ASP A 89 -28.64 -20.98 3.83
N LYS A 90 -27.71 -21.64 3.17
CA LYS A 90 -27.76 -21.79 1.73
C LYS A 90 -28.48 -23.06 1.34
N VAL A 91 -29.80 -22.99 1.32
CA VAL A 91 -30.62 -23.98 0.59
C VAL A 91 -30.19 -23.96 -0.86
N VAL A 92 -29.51 -25.02 -1.33
CA VAL A 92 -29.09 -25.13 -2.74
C VAL A 92 -30.23 -25.73 -3.51
N ASP A 93 -30.82 -24.97 -4.45
CA ASP A 93 -31.95 -25.40 -5.27
C ASP A 93 -31.69 -26.76 -5.89
N GLY A 94 -32.63 -27.68 -5.64
CA GLY A 94 -32.66 -29.03 -6.21
C GLY A 94 -31.84 -30.09 -5.44
N ASN A 95 -31.11 -29.72 -4.38
CA ASN A 95 -30.26 -30.64 -3.62
C ASN A 95 -30.56 -30.63 -2.13
N VAL A 96 -30.28 -31.77 -1.48
CA VAL A 96 -30.09 -31.82 -0.04
C VAL A 96 -28.64 -31.46 0.26
N THR A 97 -28.39 -30.63 1.31
CA THR A 97 -27.06 -30.28 1.76
C THR A 97 -26.91 -30.56 3.26
N VAL A 98 -25.72 -30.89 3.67
CA VAL A 98 -25.30 -31.04 5.08
C VAL A 98 -24.18 -30.07 5.31
N ALA A 99 -24.20 -29.38 6.46
CA ALA A 99 -23.11 -28.55 6.92
C ALA A 99 -22.77 -28.89 8.39
N ILE A 100 -21.50 -29.07 8.69
CA ILE A 100 -20.99 -29.21 10.05
C ILE A 100 -20.64 -27.80 10.54
N ASP A 101 -21.36 -27.32 11.55
CA ASP A 101 -21.21 -25.96 12.03
C ASP A 101 -20.20 -25.85 13.19
N ALA A 102 -20.16 -26.86 14.08
CA ALA A 102 -19.25 -26.88 15.23
C ALA A 102 -19.00 -28.28 15.77
N LEU A 103 -17.88 -28.42 16.47
CA LEU A 103 -17.52 -29.54 17.32
C LEU A 103 -17.49 -29.03 18.78
N ASP A 104 -18.03 -29.81 19.75
CA ASP A 104 -17.94 -29.44 21.19
C ASP A 104 -16.50 -29.49 21.70
N HIS A 105 -15.71 -30.41 21.16
CA HIS A 105 -14.27 -30.53 21.38
C HIS A 105 -13.54 -30.50 20.05
N GLU A 106 -12.93 -29.38 19.74
CA GLU A 106 -12.08 -29.24 18.54
C GLU A 106 -10.76 -30.02 18.68
N VAL A 107 -10.37 -30.30 19.93
CA VAL A 107 -9.30 -31.22 20.32
C VAL A 107 -9.88 -32.22 21.30
N LEU A 108 -9.87 -33.49 20.94
CA LEU A 108 -10.32 -34.59 21.81
C LEU A 108 -9.20 -35.04 22.75
N ARG A 109 -9.46 -35.03 24.06
CA ARG A 109 -8.50 -35.46 25.10
C ARG A 109 -9.09 -36.57 25.97
N GLY A 110 -8.20 -37.48 26.37
CA GLY A 110 -8.59 -38.54 27.32
C GLY A 110 -9.78 -39.37 26.82
N ASP A 111 -10.86 -39.39 27.63
CA ASP A 111 -12.10 -40.13 27.39
C ASP A 111 -13.29 -39.23 27.01
N GLU A 112 -13.01 -38.07 26.35
CA GLU A 112 -14.06 -37.13 25.91
C GLU A 112 -14.90 -37.71 24.81
N ASP A 113 -16.22 -37.52 24.89
CA ASP A 113 -17.16 -37.78 23.81
C ASP A 113 -17.06 -36.68 22.75
N LEU A 114 -17.34 -36.98 21.49
CA LEU A 114 -17.39 -35.98 20.41
C LEU A 114 -18.84 -35.65 20.07
N THR A 115 -19.23 -34.39 20.19
CA THR A 115 -20.51 -33.90 19.68
C THR A 115 -20.31 -33.09 18.43
N VAL A 116 -20.92 -33.54 17.31
CA VAL A 116 -20.92 -32.82 16.03
C VAL A 116 -22.26 -32.13 15.90
N THR A 117 -22.26 -30.82 15.74
CA THR A 117 -23.46 -30.01 15.48
C THR A 117 -23.42 -29.44 14.10
N GLY A 118 -24.61 -29.31 13.50
CA GLY A 118 -24.68 -28.82 12.14
C GLY A 118 -26.10 -28.64 11.66
N THR A 119 -26.24 -28.43 10.37
CA THR A 119 -27.52 -28.15 9.70
C THR A 119 -27.67 -29.02 8.46
N ILE A 120 -28.85 -29.62 8.29
CA ILE A 120 -29.29 -30.24 7.03
C ILE A 120 -30.31 -29.33 6.37
N ALA A 121 -30.13 -29.01 5.09
CA ALA A 121 -31.08 -28.22 4.33
C ALA A 121 -31.60 -29.01 3.12
N ASN A 122 -32.92 -28.92 2.88
CA ASN A 122 -33.61 -29.58 1.78
C ASN A 122 -33.99 -28.55 0.70
N GLY A 123 -33.17 -28.41 -0.32
CA GLY A 123 -33.43 -27.56 -1.49
C GLY A 123 -34.30 -28.22 -2.57
N THR A 124 -34.83 -29.44 -2.35
CA THR A 124 -35.66 -30.13 -3.32
C THR A 124 -37.14 -29.70 -3.24
N ASP A 125 -37.92 -30.06 -4.25
CA ASP A 125 -39.37 -29.72 -4.33
C ASP A 125 -40.24 -30.57 -3.42
N ALA A 126 -39.70 -31.58 -2.73
CA ALA A 126 -40.42 -32.53 -1.91
C ALA A 126 -39.83 -32.70 -0.52
N ALA A 127 -40.66 -33.01 0.46
CA ALA A 127 -40.22 -33.37 1.79
C ALA A 127 -39.34 -34.64 1.77
N VAL A 128 -38.20 -34.61 2.42
CA VAL A 128 -37.29 -35.76 2.62
C VAL A 128 -37.63 -36.43 3.93
N SER A 129 -38.18 -37.65 3.84
CA SER A 129 -38.58 -38.46 4.99
C SER A 129 -37.63 -39.65 5.19
N SER A 130 -37.75 -40.29 6.38
CA SER A 130 -36.88 -41.43 6.76
C SER A 130 -35.39 -41.07 6.72
N LEU A 131 -35.06 -39.86 7.21
CA LEU A 131 -33.76 -39.29 7.18
C LEU A 131 -32.95 -39.78 8.40
N SER A 132 -31.77 -40.30 8.14
CA SER A 132 -30.79 -40.62 9.20
C SER A 132 -29.46 -39.95 8.88
N LEU A 133 -28.71 -39.56 9.91
CA LEU A 133 -27.35 -39.04 9.81
C LEU A 133 -26.36 -40.10 10.27
N ARG A 134 -25.36 -40.35 9.48
CA ARG A 134 -24.25 -41.28 9.78
C ARG A 134 -22.99 -40.43 10.03
N VAL A 135 -22.29 -40.72 11.13
CA VAL A 135 -21.00 -40.15 11.45
C VAL A 135 -19.93 -41.21 11.18
N ASP A 136 -18.99 -40.89 10.33
CA ASP A 136 -17.82 -41.70 10.02
C ASP A 136 -16.56 -40.96 10.46
N VAL A 137 -15.60 -41.67 11.09
CA VAL A 137 -14.32 -41.12 11.56
C VAL A 137 -13.18 -41.90 10.95
N GLN A 138 -12.12 -41.20 10.52
CA GLN A 138 -10.91 -41.83 10.00
C GLN A 138 -10.23 -42.63 11.11
N ASN A 139 -9.83 -43.87 10.81
CA ASN A 139 -9.18 -44.79 11.75
C ASN A 139 -7.65 -44.66 11.73
N ARG A 140 -7.09 -43.73 10.97
CA ARG A 140 -5.65 -43.38 10.95
C ARG A 140 -5.50 -41.87 10.93
N THR A 141 -4.43 -41.38 11.57
CA THR A 141 -4.02 -39.99 11.55
C THR A 141 -3.48 -39.61 10.20
N ALA A 142 -3.84 -38.44 9.71
CA ALA A 142 -3.17 -37.83 8.57
C ALA A 142 -1.71 -37.48 8.91
N LEU A 143 -0.82 -37.65 7.95
CA LEU A 143 0.63 -37.46 8.13
C LEU A 143 1.19 -36.28 7.34
N SER A 144 0.36 -35.63 6.53
CA SER A 144 0.77 -34.48 5.72
C SER A 144 -0.42 -33.54 5.47
N SER A 145 -0.13 -32.26 5.21
CA SER A 145 -1.13 -31.26 4.79
C SER A 145 -1.85 -31.70 3.51
N ALA A 146 -1.16 -32.36 2.59
CA ALA A 146 -1.78 -32.89 1.37
C ALA A 146 -2.84 -33.98 1.68
N GLU A 147 -2.65 -34.81 2.71
CA GLU A 147 -3.69 -35.76 3.14
C GLU A 147 -4.89 -35.06 3.76
N LEU A 148 -4.70 -33.95 4.49
CA LEU A 148 -5.79 -33.13 5.00
C LEU A 148 -6.56 -32.47 3.87
N ALA A 149 -5.84 -31.89 2.90
CA ALA A 149 -6.44 -31.29 1.72
C ALA A 149 -7.29 -32.31 0.93
N ALA A 150 -6.72 -33.48 0.63
CA ALA A 150 -7.44 -34.55 -0.05
C ALA A 150 -8.65 -35.07 0.73
N TRP A 151 -8.62 -35.00 2.07
CA TRP A 151 -9.76 -35.34 2.90
C TRP A 151 -10.90 -34.33 2.76
N LEU A 152 -10.60 -33.03 2.89
CA LEU A 152 -11.61 -31.96 2.80
C LEU A 152 -12.15 -31.79 1.38
N ASP A 153 -11.34 -32.08 0.35
CA ASP A 153 -11.73 -32.00 -1.07
C ASP A 153 -12.46 -33.29 -1.56
N GLU A 154 -12.83 -34.17 -0.65
CA GLU A 154 -13.56 -35.44 -0.88
C GLU A 154 -12.85 -36.48 -1.75
N ASP A 155 -11.60 -36.23 -2.15
CA ASP A 155 -10.82 -37.16 -2.99
C ASP A 155 -10.40 -38.43 -2.25
N GLN A 156 -10.37 -38.40 -0.92
CA GLN A 156 -9.96 -39.51 -0.07
C GLN A 156 -11.13 -40.08 0.73
N THR A 157 -11.47 -41.33 0.53
CA THR A 157 -12.58 -42.05 1.18
C THR A 157 -12.17 -43.28 2.02
N GLY A 158 -10.87 -43.61 2.05
CA GLY A 158 -10.40 -44.84 2.67
C GLY A 158 -10.19 -44.74 4.19
N GLY A 159 -10.38 -45.87 4.89
CA GLY A 159 -10.06 -46.02 6.31
C GLY A 159 -11.08 -45.40 7.25
N LEU A 160 -12.36 -45.33 6.87
CA LEU A 160 -13.46 -44.82 7.68
C LEU A 160 -14.04 -45.92 8.59
N THR A 161 -14.42 -45.49 9.79
CA THR A 161 -15.20 -46.30 10.74
C THR A 161 -16.49 -45.57 11.04
N THR A 162 -17.64 -46.20 10.77
CA THR A 162 -18.94 -45.66 11.21
C THR A 162 -19.04 -45.73 12.73
N VAL A 163 -19.14 -44.58 13.37
CA VAL A 163 -19.16 -44.43 14.83
C VAL A 163 -20.56 -44.17 15.39
N LEU A 164 -21.44 -43.60 14.55
CA LEU A 164 -22.81 -43.33 14.91
C LEU A 164 -23.73 -43.37 13.69
N THR A 165 -24.95 -43.88 13.87
CA THR A 165 -26.06 -43.64 12.93
C THR A 165 -27.29 -43.29 13.74
N GLN A 166 -27.87 -42.12 13.45
CA GLN A 166 -29.00 -41.59 14.23
C GLN A 166 -30.15 -41.20 13.28
N ASP A 167 -31.34 -41.69 13.54
CA ASP A 167 -32.54 -41.32 12.81
C ASP A 167 -33.00 -39.90 13.27
N LEU A 168 -33.32 -39.02 12.32
CA LEU A 168 -33.85 -37.69 12.63
C LEU A 168 -35.32 -37.71 13.02
N GLY A 169 -36.05 -38.78 12.75
CA GLY A 169 -37.45 -39.03 13.17
C GLY A 169 -38.48 -38.24 12.37
N GLU A 170 -38.26 -36.99 12.05
CA GLU A 170 -39.18 -36.13 11.30
C GLU A 170 -38.66 -35.84 9.91
N ALA A 171 -39.55 -35.56 8.96
CA ALA A 171 -39.14 -35.15 7.61
C ALA A 171 -38.58 -33.70 7.62
N VAL A 172 -37.71 -33.40 6.67
CA VAL A 172 -37.33 -32.04 6.36
C VAL A 172 -38.12 -31.59 5.14
N GLU A 173 -39.03 -30.63 5.34
CA GLU A 173 -39.89 -30.11 4.28
C GLU A 173 -39.10 -29.46 3.14
N ALA A 174 -39.74 -29.36 1.95
CA ALA A 174 -39.15 -28.69 0.81
C ALA A 174 -38.78 -27.23 1.14
N GLY A 175 -37.55 -26.82 0.83
CA GLY A 175 -37.01 -25.48 1.10
C GLY A 175 -36.74 -25.21 2.59
N ALA A 176 -36.82 -26.19 3.48
CA ALA A 176 -36.57 -26.04 4.90
C ALA A 176 -35.18 -26.54 5.31
N SER A 177 -34.67 -25.99 6.43
CA SER A 177 -33.48 -26.47 7.09
C SER A 177 -33.74 -26.93 8.50
N ARG A 178 -32.90 -27.85 9.01
CA ARG A 178 -33.00 -28.40 10.35
C ARG A 178 -31.61 -28.58 10.97
N ALA A 179 -31.42 -28.05 12.18
CA ALA A 179 -30.24 -28.28 12.96
C ALA A 179 -30.19 -29.72 13.51
N PHE A 180 -28.99 -30.28 13.63
CA PHE A 180 -28.72 -31.57 14.26
C PHE A 180 -27.62 -31.44 15.31
N SER A 181 -27.63 -32.40 16.26
CA SER A 181 -26.56 -32.57 17.23
C SER A 181 -26.38 -34.11 17.43
N LEU A 182 -25.18 -34.57 17.10
CA LEU A 182 -24.80 -35.98 17.06
C LEU A 182 -23.72 -36.23 18.10
N LYS A 183 -24.08 -36.93 19.18
CA LYS A 183 -23.14 -37.27 20.25
C LYS A 183 -22.54 -38.64 20.00
N VAL A 184 -21.26 -38.71 19.76
CA VAL A 184 -20.48 -39.93 19.55
C VAL A 184 -19.75 -40.24 20.87
N PRO A 185 -20.06 -41.39 21.53
CA PRO A 185 -19.34 -41.80 22.70
C PRO A 185 -17.87 -42.10 22.40
N HIS A 186 -16.98 -41.76 23.34
CA HIS A 186 -15.54 -42.01 23.19
C HIS A 186 -15.22 -43.45 22.83
N ASP A 187 -15.88 -44.45 23.50
CA ASP A 187 -15.67 -45.86 23.23
C ASP A 187 -15.99 -46.28 21.79
N SER A 188 -16.72 -45.48 21.02
CA SER A 188 -17.04 -45.73 19.64
C SER A 188 -16.02 -45.16 18.68
N LEU A 189 -15.12 -44.25 19.13
CA LEU A 189 -14.13 -43.61 18.34
C LEU A 189 -12.96 -44.54 18.02
N PRO A 190 -12.37 -44.54 16.82
CA PRO A 190 -11.27 -45.45 16.43
C PRO A 190 -9.90 -44.92 16.93
N LEU A 191 -9.80 -44.62 18.24
CA LEU A 191 -8.63 -44.08 18.91
C LEU A 191 -7.90 -45.22 19.66
N PHE A 192 -7.03 -45.96 18.98
CA PHE A 192 -6.54 -47.24 19.49
C PHE A 192 -5.12 -47.20 20.07
N SER A 193 -4.33 -46.17 19.82
CA SER A 193 -2.92 -46.17 20.17
C SER A 193 -2.38 -44.73 20.24
N SER A 194 -1.70 -44.41 21.33
CA SER A 194 -1.14 -43.07 21.61
C SER A 194 -0.08 -42.62 20.56
N ASP A 195 0.59 -43.57 19.91
CA ASP A 195 1.49 -43.24 18.82
C ASP A 195 0.79 -42.68 17.56
N GLN A 196 -0.51 -42.78 17.52
CA GLN A 196 -1.38 -42.28 16.46
C GLN A 196 -2.17 -41.03 16.86
N TRP A 197 -1.76 -40.31 17.87
CA TRP A 197 -2.33 -38.99 18.16
C TRP A 197 -2.24 -38.05 16.95
N GLY A 198 -3.09 -37.04 16.88
CA GLY A 198 -3.10 -36.06 15.75
C GLY A 198 -4.44 -36.03 15.00
N PRO A 199 -4.47 -35.44 13.82
CA PRO A 199 -5.70 -35.16 13.08
C PRO A 199 -6.43 -36.42 12.60
N ARG A 200 -7.77 -36.36 12.66
CA ARG A 200 -8.71 -37.35 12.17
C ARG A 200 -9.81 -36.68 11.36
N GLY A 201 -10.06 -37.14 10.17
CA GLY A 201 -11.23 -36.73 9.41
C GLY A 201 -12.54 -37.21 10.04
N VAL A 202 -13.52 -36.31 10.10
CA VAL A 202 -14.89 -36.58 10.55
C VAL A 202 -15.82 -36.27 9.38
N GLN A 203 -16.72 -37.22 9.05
CA GLN A 203 -17.70 -37.02 7.97
C GLN A 203 -19.10 -37.25 8.54
N VAL A 204 -20.03 -36.33 8.19
CA VAL A 204 -21.45 -36.51 8.45
C VAL A 204 -22.15 -36.71 7.11
N THR A 205 -22.87 -37.82 6.99
CA THR A 205 -23.60 -38.18 5.76
C THR A 205 -25.10 -38.31 6.04
N ALA A 206 -25.91 -37.61 5.26
CA ALA A 206 -27.36 -37.74 5.30
C ALA A 206 -27.81 -38.87 4.40
N LEU A 207 -28.61 -39.78 4.94
CA LEU A 207 -29.18 -40.93 4.21
C LEU A 207 -30.69 -40.86 4.26
N ALA A 208 -31.36 -41.05 3.11
CA ALA A 208 -32.80 -41.32 3.06
C ALA A 208 -33.06 -42.76 2.64
N SER A 209 -33.73 -43.53 3.53
CA SER A 209 -33.97 -44.95 3.28
C SER A 209 -32.70 -45.75 2.92
N GLY A 210 -31.57 -45.37 3.49
CA GLY A 210 -30.27 -46.03 3.24
C GLY A 210 -29.52 -45.56 2.00
N THR A 211 -30.05 -44.60 1.25
CA THR A 211 -29.37 -43.98 0.12
C THR A 211 -28.72 -42.67 0.57
N GLU A 212 -27.48 -42.51 0.26
CA GLU A 212 -26.74 -41.27 0.56
C GLU A 212 -27.25 -40.11 -0.32
N LEU A 213 -27.55 -38.99 0.32
CA LEU A 213 -28.06 -37.76 -0.29
C LEU A 213 -27.02 -36.68 -0.37
N ALA A 214 -26.33 -36.43 0.73
CA ALA A 214 -25.34 -35.40 0.89
C ALA A 214 -24.38 -35.72 2.06
N GLY A 215 -23.23 -35.12 2.07
CA GLY A 215 -22.28 -35.23 3.18
C GLY A 215 -21.50 -33.95 3.36
N ASP A 216 -20.87 -33.83 4.52
CA ASP A 216 -19.90 -32.78 4.83
C ASP A 216 -18.77 -33.35 5.66
N ARG A 217 -17.60 -32.74 5.58
CA ARG A 217 -16.36 -33.21 6.20
C ARG A 217 -15.70 -32.11 6.98
N THR A 218 -15.13 -32.48 8.11
CA THR A 218 -14.25 -31.64 8.91
C THR A 218 -13.15 -32.50 9.52
N ILE A 219 -12.32 -31.90 10.38
CA ILE A 219 -11.21 -32.54 11.06
C ILE A 219 -11.39 -32.36 12.57
N VAL A 220 -11.00 -33.35 13.37
CA VAL A 220 -10.80 -33.25 14.81
C VAL A 220 -9.38 -33.70 15.14
N VAL A 221 -8.72 -33.07 16.09
CA VAL A 221 -7.39 -33.52 16.53
C VAL A 221 -7.53 -34.34 17.82
N TRP A 222 -7.00 -35.55 17.81
CA TRP A 222 -6.90 -36.36 18.99
C TRP A 222 -5.56 -36.15 19.68
N ASP A 223 -5.61 -35.74 20.97
CA ASP A 223 -4.48 -35.49 21.85
C ASP A 223 -4.51 -36.54 22.99
N ASP A 224 -3.56 -37.46 22.95
CA ASP A 224 -3.40 -38.51 23.97
C ASP A 224 -2.32 -38.15 25.01
N ASP A 225 -2.11 -36.89 25.28
CA ASP A 225 -1.15 -36.33 26.25
C ASP A 225 0.29 -36.87 26.06
N VAL A 226 0.68 -37.07 24.81
CA VAL A 226 2.02 -37.53 24.44
C VAL A 226 3.02 -36.40 24.64
N ALA A 227 4.06 -36.67 25.47
CA ALA A 227 5.10 -35.69 25.70
C ALA A 227 5.88 -35.35 24.39
N VAL A 228 5.75 -34.14 23.90
CA VAL A 228 6.44 -33.60 22.72
C VAL A 228 7.21 -32.34 23.08
N SER A 229 8.21 -31.98 22.27
CA SER A 229 8.79 -30.64 22.28
C SER A 229 7.89 -29.76 21.43
N PRO A 230 7.21 -28.75 21.98
CA PRO A 230 6.27 -27.94 21.22
C PRO A 230 6.94 -27.23 20.04
N THR A 231 6.25 -27.17 18.93
CA THR A 231 6.59 -26.27 17.82
C THR A 231 6.28 -24.84 18.24
N ARG A 232 7.24 -23.94 18.12
CA ARG A 232 7.08 -22.53 18.48
C ARG A 232 6.55 -21.78 17.27
N VAL A 233 5.52 -21.00 17.44
CA VAL A 233 4.81 -20.33 16.35
C VAL A 233 4.87 -18.82 16.55
N THR A 234 5.32 -18.13 15.49
CA THR A 234 5.25 -16.67 15.37
C THR A 234 4.28 -16.33 14.23
N THR A 235 3.20 -15.62 14.56
CA THR A 235 2.18 -15.21 13.60
C THR A 235 2.33 -13.76 13.23
N VAL A 236 2.53 -13.44 11.93
CA VAL A 236 2.69 -12.07 11.44
C VAL A 236 1.40 -11.61 10.78
N VAL A 237 0.84 -10.53 11.30
CA VAL A 237 -0.41 -9.92 10.83
C VAL A 237 -0.14 -8.53 10.29
N PRO A 238 -0.46 -8.23 9.01
CA PRO A 238 -0.26 -6.90 8.45
C PRO A 238 -1.41 -5.96 8.85
N VAL A 239 -1.04 -4.77 9.32
CA VAL A 239 -1.95 -3.64 9.54
C VAL A 239 -1.66 -2.61 8.46
N THR A 240 -2.18 -2.88 7.28
CA THR A 240 -1.95 -2.08 6.06
C THR A 240 -3.27 -1.69 5.40
N ALA A 241 -3.25 -0.68 4.54
CA ALA A 241 -4.43 -0.28 3.78
C ALA A 241 -4.67 -1.23 2.60
N SER A 242 -5.92 -1.58 2.32
CA SER A 242 -6.31 -2.15 1.03
C SER A 242 -6.26 -1.08 -0.07
N PRO A 243 -6.30 -1.45 -1.37
CA PRO A 243 -6.34 -0.46 -2.46
C PRO A 243 -7.49 0.53 -2.33
N ALA A 244 -8.68 0.07 -1.94
CA ALA A 244 -9.86 0.93 -1.77
C ALA A 244 -9.69 1.90 -0.60
N GLU A 245 -9.16 1.44 0.52
CA GLU A 245 -8.87 2.27 1.68
C GLU A 245 -7.77 3.30 1.38
N LEU A 246 -6.72 2.89 0.67
CA LEU A 246 -5.65 3.80 0.27
C LEU A 246 -6.19 4.90 -0.67
N ALA A 247 -7.04 4.55 -1.65
CA ALA A 247 -7.72 5.52 -2.51
C ALA A 247 -8.62 6.47 -1.71
N LEU A 248 -9.38 5.95 -0.75
CA LEU A 248 -10.25 6.72 0.13
C LEU A 248 -9.46 7.74 0.95
N LEU A 249 -8.44 7.28 1.65
CA LEU A 249 -7.62 8.09 2.57
C LEU A 249 -6.74 9.12 1.84
N THR A 250 -6.39 8.87 0.58
CA THR A 250 -5.64 9.82 -0.26
C THR A 250 -6.54 10.75 -1.07
N SER A 251 -7.87 10.57 -1.03
CA SER A 251 -8.81 11.46 -1.72
C SER A 251 -8.85 12.86 -1.10
N PRO A 252 -9.23 13.91 -1.85
CA PRO A 252 -9.31 15.28 -1.32
C PRO A 252 -10.27 15.46 -0.14
N GLY A 253 -11.26 14.56 0.00
CA GLY A 253 -12.21 14.56 1.13
C GLY A 253 -11.77 13.70 2.32
N GLY A 254 -10.70 12.90 2.16
CA GLY A 254 -10.27 11.91 3.16
C GLY A 254 -9.89 12.53 4.50
N GLU A 255 -9.13 13.62 4.53
CA GLU A 255 -8.71 14.28 5.77
C GLU A 255 -9.90 14.89 6.55
N ALA A 256 -10.87 15.48 5.84
CA ALA A 256 -12.08 16.00 6.47
C ALA A 256 -12.91 14.86 7.05
N ALA A 257 -13.00 13.72 6.35
CA ALA A 257 -13.69 12.52 6.80
C ALA A 257 -13.04 11.89 8.03
N VAL A 258 -11.70 11.85 8.10
CA VAL A 258 -10.96 11.41 9.30
C VAL A 258 -11.27 12.31 10.49
N SER A 259 -11.19 13.63 10.32
CA SER A 259 -11.52 14.59 11.38
C SER A 259 -12.97 14.44 11.88
N ALA A 260 -13.91 14.16 10.98
CA ALA A 260 -15.30 13.91 11.32
C ALA A 260 -15.47 12.59 12.09
N SER A 261 -14.80 11.51 11.67
CA SER A 261 -14.89 10.19 12.32
C SER A 261 -14.28 10.21 13.73
N VAL A 262 -13.14 10.86 13.93
CA VAL A 262 -12.50 11.04 15.25
C VAL A 262 -13.40 11.86 16.18
N SER A 263 -14.01 12.95 15.67
CA SER A 263 -14.92 13.80 16.46
C SER A 263 -16.21 13.07 16.87
N ALA A 264 -16.70 12.14 16.06
CA ALA A 264 -17.88 11.32 16.36
C ALA A 264 -17.61 10.25 17.43
N SER A 265 -16.36 9.79 17.57
CA SER A 265 -15.96 8.80 18.59
C SER A 265 -15.67 9.41 19.96
N ALA A 266 -15.44 10.72 20.05
CA ALA A 266 -15.29 11.41 21.34
C ALA A 266 -16.67 11.54 22.02
N GLU A 267 -16.79 11.16 23.30
CA GLU A 267 -18.03 11.30 24.06
C GLU A 267 -18.56 12.76 24.00
N PRO A 268 -19.87 12.97 23.74
CA PRO A 268 -20.43 14.31 23.61
C PRO A 268 -20.34 15.07 24.93
N THR A 269 -19.41 16.01 25.03
CA THR A 269 -19.43 17.03 26.06
C THR A 269 -20.65 17.95 25.81
N GLU A 270 -21.48 18.24 26.80
CA GLU A 270 -22.75 18.98 26.71
C GLU A 270 -22.64 20.38 26.00
N GLU A 271 -21.46 20.87 25.70
CA GLU A 271 -21.22 22.13 24.97
C GLU A 271 -21.18 22.01 23.43
N ALA A 272 -21.09 20.79 22.87
CA ALA A 272 -20.97 20.60 21.42
C ALA A 272 -22.30 20.66 20.64
N THR A 273 -23.45 20.77 21.33
CA THR A 273 -24.78 20.70 20.70
C THR A 273 -25.16 21.96 19.91
N ALA A 274 -24.36 23.00 19.89
CA ALA A 274 -24.71 24.30 19.26
C ALA A 274 -24.08 24.54 17.87
N SER A 275 -23.15 23.70 17.41
CA SER A 275 -22.44 23.90 16.12
C SER A 275 -22.76 22.84 15.03
N ALA A 276 -23.58 21.85 15.34
CA ALA A 276 -23.89 20.76 14.38
C ALA A 276 -25.11 21.10 13.51
N THR A 277 -25.12 22.24 12.85
CA THR A 277 -26.18 22.58 11.86
C THR A 277 -25.52 23.10 10.55
N GLN A 278 -24.51 22.40 10.06
CA GLN A 278 -24.18 22.39 8.64
C GLN A 278 -24.43 20.98 8.17
N ALA A 279 -25.55 20.78 7.46
CA ALA A 279 -25.85 19.52 6.79
C ALA A 279 -24.71 19.25 5.80
N GLY A 280 -23.85 18.26 6.11
CA GLY A 280 -22.91 17.68 5.17
C GLY A 280 -23.68 17.17 3.95
N THR A 281 -23.05 17.13 2.81
CA THR A 281 -23.65 16.49 1.64
C THR A 281 -23.72 14.98 1.90
N ALA A 282 -24.68 14.28 1.30
CA ALA A 282 -24.82 12.83 1.48
C ALA A 282 -23.55 12.04 1.05
N GLU A 283 -22.68 12.64 0.24
CA GLU A 283 -21.40 12.08 -0.15
C GLU A 283 -20.33 12.22 0.95
N GLU A 284 -20.31 13.35 1.67
CA GLU A 284 -19.41 13.58 2.81
C GLU A 284 -19.73 12.64 3.97
N ASP A 285 -21.02 12.47 4.28
CA ASP A 285 -21.49 11.52 5.30
C ASP A 285 -21.07 10.08 4.96
N SER A 286 -21.21 9.66 3.69
CA SER A 286 -20.79 8.33 3.21
C SER A 286 -19.27 8.11 3.31
N THR A 287 -18.47 9.14 3.04
CA THR A 287 -17.00 9.06 3.12
C THR A 287 -16.56 8.93 4.58
N ALA A 288 -17.17 9.67 5.49
CA ALA A 288 -16.90 9.59 6.92
C ALA A 288 -17.24 8.21 7.50
N GLU A 289 -18.36 7.59 7.09
CA GLU A 289 -18.72 6.23 7.49
C GLU A 289 -17.68 5.19 6.99
N GLN A 290 -17.20 5.34 5.76
CA GLN A 290 -16.16 4.46 5.21
C GLN A 290 -14.84 4.59 5.97
N VAL A 291 -14.42 5.81 6.29
CA VAL A 291 -13.21 6.05 7.10
C VAL A 291 -13.37 5.47 8.50
N ALA A 292 -14.55 5.61 9.12
CA ALA A 292 -14.84 5.02 10.43
C ALA A 292 -14.73 3.47 10.39
N ALA A 293 -15.20 2.84 9.32
CA ALA A 293 -15.06 1.40 9.13
C ALA A 293 -13.59 0.96 8.98
N VAL A 294 -12.76 1.73 8.28
CA VAL A 294 -11.30 1.48 8.20
C VAL A 294 -10.66 1.57 9.59
N ARG A 295 -11.02 2.61 10.34
CA ARG A 295 -10.54 2.83 11.69
C ARG A 295 -10.92 1.68 12.64
N GLU A 296 -12.18 1.24 12.60
CA GLU A 296 -12.66 0.11 13.40
C GLU A 296 -11.91 -1.18 13.07
N ARG A 297 -11.69 -1.47 11.78
CA ARG A 297 -10.87 -2.60 11.35
C ARG A 297 -9.44 -2.51 11.91
N VAL A 298 -8.80 -1.35 11.82
CA VAL A 298 -7.43 -1.16 12.33
C VAL A 298 -7.38 -1.36 13.85
N LEU A 299 -8.32 -0.80 14.60
CA LEU A 299 -8.45 -1.04 16.05
C LEU A 299 -8.64 -2.53 16.36
N GLY A 300 -9.49 -3.21 15.59
CA GLY A 300 -9.69 -4.65 15.69
C GLY A 300 -8.40 -5.44 15.42
N LEU A 301 -7.60 -5.06 14.41
CA LEU A 301 -6.31 -5.72 14.15
C LEU A 301 -5.28 -5.43 15.25
N LEU A 302 -5.20 -4.21 15.77
CA LEU A 302 -4.31 -3.87 16.88
C LEU A 302 -4.67 -4.68 18.14
N SER A 303 -5.95 -5.00 18.38
CA SER A 303 -6.39 -5.82 19.49
C SER A 303 -6.01 -7.31 19.39
N LEU A 304 -5.37 -7.74 18.29
CA LEU A 304 -4.79 -9.08 18.14
C LEU A 304 -3.39 -9.19 18.75
N ALA A 305 -2.81 -8.09 19.22
CA ALA A 305 -1.52 -8.11 19.91
C ALA A 305 -1.52 -9.09 21.08
N GLY A 306 -0.43 -9.80 21.25
CA GLY A 306 -0.28 -10.81 22.30
C GLY A 306 0.90 -11.74 22.04
N ASP A 307 1.07 -12.72 22.91
CA ASP A 307 2.18 -13.66 22.81
C ASP A 307 2.23 -14.33 21.42
N GLY A 308 3.36 -14.24 20.76
CA GLY A 308 3.60 -14.85 19.45
C GLY A 308 2.91 -14.18 18.26
N VAL A 309 2.29 -13.00 18.44
CA VAL A 309 1.71 -12.20 17.38
C VAL A 309 2.59 -10.99 17.09
N VAL A 310 2.99 -10.84 15.84
CA VAL A 310 3.76 -9.70 15.33
C VAL A 310 2.84 -8.87 14.43
N LEU A 311 2.53 -7.66 14.84
CA LEU A 311 1.76 -6.72 14.03
C LEU A 311 2.70 -5.91 13.14
N ALA A 312 2.61 -6.10 11.82
CA ALA A 312 3.40 -5.35 10.85
C ALA A 312 2.58 -4.14 10.34
N VAL A 313 2.86 -2.98 10.92
CA VAL A 313 2.05 -1.76 10.79
C VAL A 313 2.62 -0.84 9.72
N ASP A 314 1.76 -0.34 8.82
CA ASP A 314 2.10 0.76 7.90
C ASP A 314 1.94 2.11 8.60
N PRO A 315 3.05 2.86 8.83
CA PRO A 315 2.97 4.18 9.46
C PRO A 315 2.13 5.18 8.66
N ALA A 316 2.08 5.07 7.33
CA ALA A 316 1.27 5.97 6.51
C ALA A 316 -0.23 5.79 6.77
N LEU A 317 -0.68 4.55 7.01
CA LEU A 317 -2.06 4.27 7.40
C LEU A 317 -2.39 4.88 8.77
N MET A 318 -1.48 4.73 9.73
CA MET A 318 -1.66 5.28 11.08
C MET A 318 -1.71 6.81 11.06
N GLU A 319 -0.77 7.47 10.36
CA GLU A 319 -0.79 8.92 10.12
C GLU A 319 -2.09 9.34 9.41
N ALA A 320 -2.57 8.50 8.46
CA ALA A 320 -3.81 8.74 7.73
C ALA A 320 -5.05 8.70 8.63
N LEU A 321 -5.03 7.97 9.69
CA LEU A 321 -6.12 7.85 10.64
C LEU A 321 -5.98 8.77 11.87
N GLY A 322 -4.96 9.64 11.90
CA GLY A 322 -4.82 10.67 12.94
C GLY A 322 -3.80 10.36 14.03
N VAL A 323 -2.91 9.36 13.85
CA VAL A 323 -1.72 9.21 14.71
C VAL A 323 -0.74 10.33 14.34
N PRO A 324 -0.39 11.24 15.27
CA PRO A 324 0.49 12.36 14.98
C PRO A 324 1.90 11.88 14.64
N SER A 325 2.62 12.62 13.80
CA SER A 325 4.02 12.36 13.46
C SER A 325 4.78 13.67 13.36
N ASP A 326 5.91 13.78 14.07
CA ASP A 326 6.80 14.95 14.00
C ASP A 326 7.45 15.08 12.60
N ALA A 327 7.44 14.02 11.79
CA ALA A 327 7.93 14.06 10.43
C ALA A 327 7.09 14.97 9.51
N ALA A 328 5.79 15.11 9.75
CA ALA A 328 4.92 16.01 8.99
C ALA A 328 5.30 17.48 9.19
N ALA A 329 5.74 17.87 10.39
CA ALA A 329 6.24 19.21 10.69
C ALA A 329 7.58 19.52 10.02
N SER A 330 8.42 18.50 9.76
CA SER A 330 9.76 18.65 9.14
C SER A 330 9.71 18.67 7.62
N ALA A 331 8.73 18.05 6.97
CA ALA A 331 8.58 18.01 5.52
C ALA A 331 8.20 19.37 4.92
N GLY A 332 7.50 20.22 5.69
CA GLY A 332 7.17 21.60 5.32
C GLY A 332 8.38 22.56 5.31
N ALA A 333 9.48 22.22 5.99
CA ALA A 333 10.64 23.09 6.18
C ALA A 333 11.78 22.88 5.16
N THR A 334 11.77 21.84 4.32
CA THR A 334 12.93 21.46 3.47
C THR A 334 12.72 21.65 1.96
N ALA A 335 11.70 22.34 1.50
CA ALA A 335 11.53 22.66 0.09
C ALA A 335 12.15 24.01 -0.29
N SER A 336 13.45 24.25 0.03
CA SER A 336 14.23 25.30 -0.62
C SER A 336 15.19 24.66 -1.62
N PRO A 337 15.09 24.93 -2.93
CA PRO A 337 16.04 24.41 -3.90
C PRO A 337 17.37 25.14 -3.74
N THR A 338 18.35 24.49 -3.13
CA THR A 338 19.75 24.98 -3.20
C THR A 338 20.27 24.77 -4.62
N ALA A 339 20.40 25.87 -5.35
CA ALA A 339 21.05 25.88 -6.64
C ALA A 339 22.52 25.43 -6.51
N SER A 340 22.83 24.25 -7.02
CA SER A 340 24.19 23.78 -7.18
C SER A 340 24.88 24.56 -8.29
N SER A 341 25.71 25.51 -7.91
CA SER A 341 26.70 26.10 -8.81
C SER A 341 27.91 25.17 -8.91
N THR A 342 28.09 24.56 -10.08
CA THR A 342 29.31 23.89 -10.50
C THR A 342 30.48 24.88 -10.55
N ALA A 343 31.47 24.71 -9.70
CA ALA A 343 32.80 25.29 -9.87
C ALA A 343 33.86 24.21 -9.76
N SER A 344 34.45 23.89 -10.89
CA SER A 344 35.72 23.16 -10.99
C SER A 344 36.87 24.00 -10.39
N ALA A 345 37.71 23.40 -9.51
CA ALA A 345 39.08 23.80 -9.40
C ALA A 345 39.93 22.69 -8.74
N GLN A 346 41.05 22.52 -9.32
CA GLN A 346 42.12 21.55 -9.19
C GLN A 346 42.80 21.46 -7.81
N ALA A 347 43.42 20.30 -7.66
CA ALA A 347 44.32 19.87 -6.59
C ALA A 347 45.53 20.76 -6.32
N THR A 348 46.00 20.76 -5.08
CA THR A 348 47.37 20.33 -4.71
C THR A 348 47.63 20.54 -3.20
N GLY A 349 48.32 19.62 -2.56
CA GLY A 349 49.27 19.87 -1.50
C GLY A 349 49.01 19.38 -0.12
N SER A 350 49.62 18.24 0.22
CA SER A 350 50.10 17.72 1.50
C SER A 350 50.32 18.70 2.66
N ALA A 351 49.96 18.32 3.91
CA ALA A 351 50.92 17.97 4.94
C ALA A 351 50.27 17.67 6.29
N SER A 352 50.79 16.63 6.91
CA SER A 352 50.66 16.13 8.30
C SER A 352 50.69 17.15 9.39
N ALA A 353 49.92 16.90 10.49
CA ALA A 353 50.44 16.74 11.86
C ALA A 353 49.29 16.54 12.89
N THR A 354 49.33 15.41 13.55
CA THR A 354 48.72 15.11 14.89
C THR A 354 49.82 15.40 15.94
N PRO A 355 49.59 15.31 17.25
CA PRO A 355 48.42 15.40 18.13
C PRO A 355 48.68 16.34 19.34
N THR A 356 47.74 16.54 20.24
CA THR A 356 47.95 16.28 21.69
C THR A 356 46.75 16.71 22.54
N ALA A 357 46.42 15.85 23.48
CA ALA A 357 45.41 15.91 24.51
C ALA A 357 45.66 17.01 25.56
N SER A 358 44.62 17.47 26.24
CA SER A 358 44.57 17.41 27.70
C SER A 358 43.37 18.16 28.32
N ALA A 359 42.64 17.42 29.16
CA ALA A 359 42.10 17.78 30.49
C ALA A 359 40.97 18.81 30.66
N ALA A 360 39.89 18.27 31.19
CA ALA A 360 38.88 18.94 32.02
C ALA A 360 39.52 19.56 33.33
N PRO A 361 38.81 20.49 34.02
CA PRO A 361 37.95 20.04 35.11
C PRO A 361 36.67 20.85 35.34
N THR A 362 35.66 20.14 35.88
CA THR A 362 34.60 20.63 36.76
C THR A 362 35.22 20.93 38.17
N PRO A 363 34.57 21.56 39.18
CA PRO A 363 33.15 21.84 39.42
C PRO A 363 32.89 23.20 40.14
N THR A 364 31.70 23.59 40.49
CA THR A 364 31.17 23.74 41.86
C THR A 364 29.95 24.71 41.91
N ALA A 365 29.00 24.26 42.68
CA ALA A 365 27.75 24.88 43.08
C ALA A 365 27.87 26.15 43.95
N SER A 366 26.77 26.86 44.09
CA SER A 366 26.12 27.41 45.30
C SER A 366 25.19 28.55 44.90
N GLU A 367 23.95 28.46 45.11
CA GLU A 367 23.06 28.67 46.33
C GLU A 367 22.55 30.12 46.45
N GLN A 368 21.19 30.17 46.58
CA GLN A 368 20.36 31.09 47.40
C GLN A 368 20.17 32.56 46.94
N ALA A 369 19.04 33.18 47.03
CA ALA A 369 17.70 32.99 47.61
C ALA A 369 16.86 34.21 47.32
N SER A 370 15.54 34.01 47.29
CA SER A 370 14.44 34.86 47.77
C SER A 370 14.41 36.37 47.53
N THR A 371 13.37 36.87 46.94
CA THR A 371 12.21 37.52 47.61
C THR A 371 11.27 38.17 46.62
N GLU A 372 9.97 37.91 46.74
CA GLU A 372 8.83 38.75 46.34
C GLU A 372 8.79 40.04 47.13
N PRO A 373 8.05 41.17 46.77
CA PRO A 373 6.62 41.09 46.52
C PRO A 373 6.03 42.12 45.48
N THR A 374 4.86 41.76 44.96
CA THR A 374 3.61 42.55 44.81
C THR A 374 3.62 44.03 44.36
N VAL A 375 2.91 44.35 43.28
CA VAL A 375 1.75 45.26 43.13
C VAL A 375 1.23 45.26 41.70
N ALA A 376 -0.04 44.89 41.50
CA ALA A 376 -0.86 45.33 40.36
C ALA A 376 -1.35 46.79 40.60
N PRO A 377 -1.81 47.58 39.61
CA PRO A 377 -2.96 47.27 38.80
C PRO A 377 -3.02 47.93 37.39
N THR A 378 -4.07 47.60 36.67
CA THR A 378 -4.89 48.38 35.73
C THR A 378 -4.74 48.08 34.25
N GLU A 379 -5.78 47.48 33.71
CA GLU A 379 -6.14 47.39 32.29
C GLU A 379 -6.22 48.79 31.63
N PRO A 380 -6.05 48.81 30.27
CA PRO A 380 -7.22 48.95 29.42
C PRO A 380 -7.26 48.06 28.16
N THR A 381 -8.39 47.44 28.00
CA THR A 381 -9.27 47.34 26.81
C THR A 381 -8.66 47.44 25.41
N GLY A 382 -8.80 46.35 24.64
CA GLY A 382 -9.08 46.37 23.20
C GLY A 382 -7.91 46.15 22.29
N ALA A 383 -7.61 44.89 21.98
CA ALA A 383 -7.07 44.54 20.68
C ALA A 383 -7.73 43.21 20.26
N ALA A 384 -8.23 43.20 19.03
CA ALA A 384 -8.85 42.07 18.41
C ALA A 384 -7.89 40.88 18.45
N ALA A 385 -8.35 39.75 18.95
CA ALA A 385 -7.66 38.50 18.80
C ALA A 385 -7.76 38.12 17.31
N ASP A 386 -6.65 38.17 16.63
CA ASP A 386 -6.43 37.40 15.42
C ASP A 386 -6.52 35.93 15.83
N SER A 387 -7.67 35.33 15.59
CA SER A 387 -7.82 33.89 15.61
C SER A 387 -7.34 33.40 14.25
N SER A 388 -6.02 33.25 14.10
CA SER A 388 -5.46 32.30 13.17
C SER A 388 -5.81 30.92 13.75
N THR A 389 -6.90 30.35 13.28
CA THR A 389 -7.21 28.94 13.47
C THR A 389 -6.19 28.16 12.63
N GLU A 390 -5.03 27.84 13.20
CA GLU A 390 -4.26 26.73 12.72
C GLU A 390 -5.20 25.52 12.77
N ALA A 391 -5.49 24.93 11.62
CA ALA A 391 -6.15 23.64 11.55
C ALA A 391 -5.17 22.62 12.15
N SER A 392 -5.20 22.47 13.47
CA SER A 392 -4.51 21.39 14.14
C SER A 392 -5.13 20.09 13.65
N ALA A 393 -4.32 19.24 13.01
CA ALA A 393 -4.73 17.89 12.67
C ALA A 393 -5.34 17.24 13.92
N THR A 394 -6.55 16.70 13.79
CA THR A 394 -7.25 16.08 14.91
C THR A 394 -6.52 14.78 15.26
N THR A 395 -5.95 14.71 16.46
CA THR A 395 -5.28 13.50 16.95
C THR A 395 -6.33 12.48 17.38
N ASP A 396 -6.23 11.27 16.86
CA ASP A 396 -7.03 10.11 17.32
C ASP A 396 -6.39 9.47 18.56
N THR A 397 -6.82 9.91 19.74
CA THR A 397 -6.26 9.43 21.02
C THR A 397 -6.57 7.95 21.27
N GLU A 398 -7.71 7.43 20.80
CA GLU A 398 -8.07 6.02 20.97
C GLU A 398 -7.17 5.13 20.12
N LEU A 399 -6.87 5.53 18.90
CA LEU A 399 -5.96 4.79 18.02
C LEU A 399 -4.52 4.81 18.53
N VAL A 400 -4.07 5.96 19.07
CA VAL A 400 -2.75 6.10 19.72
C VAL A 400 -2.66 5.21 20.95
N ASP A 401 -3.69 5.19 21.80
CA ASP A 401 -3.73 4.36 23.00
C ASP A 401 -3.79 2.86 22.63
N ALA A 402 -4.55 2.50 21.59
CA ALA A 402 -4.59 1.13 21.08
C ALA A 402 -3.23 0.66 20.53
N LEU A 403 -2.53 1.52 19.81
CA LEU A 403 -1.17 1.23 19.30
C LEU A 403 -0.17 1.02 20.43
N LYS A 404 -0.19 1.89 21.45
CA LYS A 404 0.65 1.77 22.66
C LYS A 404 0.32 0.51 23.45
N GLY A 405 -0.96 0.17 23.57
CA GLY A 405 -1.43 -1.06 24.17
C GLY A 405 -0.88 -2.28 23.43
N ALA A 406 -1.03 -2.29 22.10
CA ALA A 406 -0.52 -3.36 21.24
C ALA A 406 1.01 -3.53 21.37
N ALA A 407 1.77 -2.44 21.41
CA ALA A 407 3.22 -2.47 21.60
C ALA A 407 3.67 -2.90 23.01
N ALA A 408 2.79 -2.77 24.00
CA ALA A 408 3.05 -3.24 25.36
C ALA A 408 2.69 -4.72 25.58
N GLU A 409 1.75 -5.25 24.80
CA GLU A 409 1.23 -6.61 24.94
C GLU A 409 1.86 -7.61 23.96
N GLY A 410 2.43 -7.13 22.84
CA GLY A 410 3.00 -7.96 21.79
C GLY A 410 4.05 -7.23 20.97
N ASP A 411 4.47 -7.87 19.88
CA ASP A 411 5.47 -7.33 18.97
C ASP A 411 4.81 -6.46 17.88
N VAL A 412 5.16 -5.17 17.84
CA VAL A 412 4.73 -4.26 16.76
C VAL A 412 5.95 -3.82 15.97
N VAL A 413 5.90 -3.98 14.66
CA VAL A 413 6.98 -3.58 13.75
C VAL A 413 6.45 -2.57 12.71
N ALA A 414 7.18 -1.50 12.50
CA ALA A 414 6.86 -0.50 11.49
C ALA A 414 7.42 -0.91 10.12
N LEU A 415 6.54 -1.07 9.14
CA LEU A 415 6.91 -1.30 7.74
C LEU A 415 7.51 -0.03 7.11
N PRO A 416 8.23 -0.14 5.98
CA PRO A 416 8.57 1.03 5.18
C PRO A 416 7.32 1.86 4.86
N TRP A 417 7.38 3.16 5.04
CA TRP A 417 6.25 4.09 4.96
C TRP A 417 5.40 3.88 3.70
N SER A 418 4.08 3.87 3.85
CA SER A 418 3.09 3.53 2.82
C SER A 418 3.18 2.07 2.34
N ASP A 419 3.61 1.15 3.22
CA ASP A 419 3.83 -0.26 2.86
C ASP A 419 4.54 -0.39 1.50
N ALA A 420 5.67 0.33 1.38
CA ALA A 420 6.38 0.47 0.11
C ALA A 420 6.77 -0.88 -0.49
N ASP A 421 6.46 -1.08 -1.76
CA ASP A 421 6.80 -2.28 -2.54
C ASP A 421 8.31 -2.33 -2.81
N VAL A 422 9.06 -2.84 -1.83
CA VAL A 422 10.52 -2.86 -1.88
C VAL A 422 11.06 -3.68 -3.05
N ALA A 423 10.35 -4.73 -3.48
CA ALA A 423 10.75 -5.54 -4.62
C ALA A 423 10.60 -4.76 -5.93
N ALA A 424 9.44 -4.17 -6.18
CA ALA A 424 9.22 -3.36 -7.37
C ALA A 424 10.18 -2.17 -7.46
N LEU A 425 10.44 -1.50 -6.33
CA LEU A 425 11.39 -0.37 -6.28
C LEU A 425 12.84 -0.83 -6.53
N ALA A 426 13.23 -1.99 -6.00
CA ALA A 426 14.55 -2.59 -6.26
C ALA A 426 14.72 -2.91 -7.74
N HIS A 427 13.73 -3.55 -8.36
CA HIS A 427 13.72 -3.87 -9.79
C HIS A 427 13.79 -2.63 -10.70
N LEU A 428 13.29 -1.50 -10.23
CA LEU A 428 13.38 -0.22 -10.93
C LEU A 428 14.67 0.55 -10.62
N GLY A 429 15.55 0.03 -9.75
CA GLY A 429 16.77 0.70 -9.30
C GLY A 429 16.47 1.95 -8.45
N ARG A 430 15.30 2.00 -7.78
CA ARG A 430 14.84 3.12 -6.95
C ARG A 430 15.12 2.90 -5.46
N GLY A 431 16.35 2.48 -5.14
CA GLY A 431 16.82 2.37 -3.76
C GLY A 431 16.73 3.69 -2.96
N ASP A 432 16.68 4.83 -3.66
CA ASP A 432 16.39 6.15 -3.07
C ASP A 432 15.00 6.19 -2.42
N LEU A 433 13.97 5.65 -3.07
CA LEU A 433 12.61 5.60 -2.53
C LEU A 433 12.49 4.59 -1.39
N ILE A 434 13.19 3.44 -1.47
CA ILE A 434 13.25 2.49 -0.35
C ILE A 434 13.86 3.17 0.89
N THR A 435 14.99 3.86 0.70
CA THR A 435 15.65 4.59 1.78
C THR A 435 14.77 5.70 2.35
N SER A 436 14.06 6.44 1.50
CA SER A 436 13.13 7.48 1.93
C SER A 436 11.98 6.90 2.76
N ALA A 437 11.34 5.82 2.28
CA ALA A 437 10.25 5.16 2.99
C ALA A 437 10.70 4.61 4.35
N THR A 438 11.86 3.95 4.41
CA THR A 438 12.42 3.42 5.66
C THR A 438 12.78 4.54 6.65
N SER A 439 13.37 5.64 6.15
CA SER A 439 13.77 6.78 7.00
C SER A 439 12.55 7.53 7.55
N ARG A 440 11.50 7.69 6.74
CA ARG A 440 10.25 8.32 7.17
C ARG A 440 9.54 7.46 8.21
N SER A 441 9.50 6.14 8.00
CA SER A 441 8.95 5.20 8.99
C SER A 441 9.66 5.32 10.34
N ALA A 442 10.98 5.44 10.35
CA ALA A 442 11.78 5.48 11.57
C ALA A 442 11.53 6.72 12.47
N VAL A 443 10.92 7.77 11.91
CA VAL A 443 10.56 9.01 12.65
C VAL A 443 9.04 9.22 12.67
N SER A 444 8.25 8.19 12.42
CA SER A 444 6.79 8.24 12.46
C SER A 444 6.25 8.13 13.88
N GLY A 445 5.06 8.64 14.11
CA GLY A 445 4.35 8.47 15.38
C GLY A 445 4.14 7.01 15.76
N THR A 446 4.04 6.11 14.77
CA THR A 446 3.95 4.67 15.00
C THR A 446 5.17 4.13 15.75
N VAL A 447 6.38 4.61 15.42
CA VAL A 447 7.63 4.22 16.10
C VAL A 447 7.76 4.92 17.46
N GLU A 448 7.35 6.19 17.55
CA GLU A 448 7.32 6.94 18.82
C GLU A 448 6.39 6.28 19.84
N ASP A 449 5.30 5.67 19.38
CA ASP A 449 4.31 4.97 20.20
C ASP A 449 4.67 3.50 20.51
N GLY A 450 5.86 3.02 20.09
CA GLY A 450 6.46 1.78 20.56
C GLY A 450 6.75 0.72 19.49
N ALA A 451 6.42 0.95 18.22
CA ALA A 451 6.78 0.00 17.15
C ALA A 451 8.29 -0.04 16.90
N SER A 452 8.84 -1.23 16.71
CA SER A 452 10.23 -1.44 16.34
C SER A 452 10.44 -1.21 14.82
N THR A 453 11.69 -1.00 14.41
CA THR A 453 12.06 -0.75 13.02
C THR A 453 13.00 -1.82 12.50
N GLY A 454 13.37 -1.75 11.22
CA GLY A 454 14.36 -2.65 10.63
C GLY A 454 13.77 -3.88 9.97
N VAL A 455 12.46 -3.92 9.80
CA VAL A 455 11.74 -4.99 9.11
C VAL A 455 11.27 -4.52 7.74
N ALA A 456 11.41 -5.38 6.72
CA ALA A 456 10.80 -5.20 5.41
C ALA A 456 9.98 -6.45 5.06
N TRP A 457 8.78 -6.25 4.53
CA TRP A 457 7.92 -7.35 4.07
C TRP A 457 7.79 -7.34 2.55
N VAL A 458 8.33 -8.35 1.91
CA VAL A 458 8.29 -8.48 0.45
C VAL A 458 6.87 -8.86 0.01
N ALA A 459 6.36 -8.17 -1.00
CA ALA A 459 4.96 -8.36 -1.45
C ALA A 459 4.78 -9.55 -2.40
N ASP A 460 5.87 -10.11 -2.91
CA ASP A 460 5.92 -11.25 -3.83
C ASP A 460 7.24 -11.99 -3.61
N THR A 461 7.75 -12.72 -4.56
CA THR A 461 8.99 -13.50 -4.41
C THR A 461 10.19 -12.64 -4.03
N LEU A 462 10.87 -13.03 -2.96
CA LEU A 462 12.14 -12.44 -2.56
C LEU A 462 13.24 -12.88 -3.54
N ASP A 463 14.02 -11.92 -4.01
CA ASP A 463 15.15 -12.16 -4.90
C ASP A 463 16.42 -11.40 -4.48
N THR A 464 17.54 -11.71 -5.15
CA THR A 464 18.83 -11.11 -4.83
C THR A 464 18.85 -9.60 -5.12
N SER A 465 18.11 -9.14 -6.14
CA SER A 465 17.99 -7.72 -6.48
C SER A 465 17.31 -6.94 -5.35
N THR A 466 16.19 -7.46 -4.85
CA THR A 466 15.45 -6.90 -3.72
C THR A 466 16.31 -6.86 -2.45
N LEU A 467 16.93 -7.99 -2.10
CA LEU A 467 17.75 -8.09 -0.90
C LEU A 467 18.92 -7.10 -0.93
N SER A 468 19.57 -6.93 -2.10
CA SER A 468 20.68 -6.01 -2.29
C SER A 468 20.27 -4.54 -2.23
N ALA A 469 19.04 -4.21 -2.59
CA ALA A 469 18.53 -2.84 -2.57
C ALA A 469 18.12 -2.36 -1.17
N LEU A 470 17.87 -3.29 -0.23
CA LEU A 470 17.54 -2.95 1.15
C LEU A 470 18.75 -2.30 1.85
N GLY A 471 18.53 -1.20 2.55
CA GLY A 471 19.56 -0.48 3.31
C GLY A 471 20.10 -1.27 4.50
N GLY A 472 21.20 -0.83 5.07
CA GLY A 472 21.82 -1.47 6.24
C GLY A 472 21.01 -1.39 7.53
N THR A 473 19.98 -0.57 7.58
CA THR A 473 19.04 -0.47 8.70
C THR A 473 17.99 -1.58 8.69
N THR A 474 17.74 -2.23 7.55
CA THR A 474 16.87 -3.39 7.45
C THR A 474 17.65 -4.64 7.83
N THR A 475 17.31 -5.23 8.96
CA THR A 475 17.97 -6.43 9.51
C THR A 475 17.14 -7.68 9.32
N THR A 476 15.82 -7.54 9.22
CA THR A 476 14.87 -8.63 9.10
C THR A 476 14.03 -8.47 7.83
N VAL A 477 13.84 -9.55 7.11
CA VAL A 477 13.03 -9.58 5.88
C VAL A 477 11.98 -10.68 6.04
N ILE A 478 10.71 -10.32 5.85
CA ILE A 478 9.62 -11.28 5.77
C ILE A 478 9.45 -11.65 4.29
N ALA A 479 9.76 -12.90 3.98
CA ALA A 479 9.59 -13.47 2.64
C ALA A 479 8.13 -13.88 2.39
N SER A 480 7.80 -14.19 1.15
CA SER A 480 6.49 -14.75 0.82
C SER A 480 6.45 -16.25 1.14
N PRO A 481 5.28 -16.79 1.50
CA PRO A 481 5.12 -18.25 1.64
C PRO A 481 5.57 -18.97 0.37
N GLY A 482 6.43 -19.98 0.53
CA GLY A 482 7.01 -20.74 -0.59
C GLY A 482 8.35 -20.22 -1.12
N ASP A 483 8.80 -19.03 -0.68
CA ASP A 483 10.16 -18.57 -0.97
C ASP A 483 11.21 -19.41 -0.22
N LEU A 484 12.42 -19.48 -0.76
CA LEU A 484 13.56 -20.18 -0.14
C LEU A 484 13.23 -21.63 0.26
N PRO A 485 12.71 -22.47 -0.63
CA PRO A 485 12.44 -23.86 -0.31
C PRO A 485 13.72 -24.57 0.13
N VAL A 486 13.59 -25.64 0.93
CA VAL A 486 14.73 -26.44 1.35
C VAL A 486 15.46 -27.04 0.15
N ALA A 487 16.80 -27.06 0.22
CA ALA A 487 17.63 -27.57 -0.86
C ALA A 487 17.75 -29.11 -0.87
N GLU A 488 17.43 -29.77 0.25
CA GLU A 488 17.57 -31.21 0.45
C GLU A 488 16.22 -31.80 0.89
N ASP A 489 15.97 -33.05 0.55
CA ASP A 489 14.79 -33.79 1.03
C ASP A 489 14.95 -34.09 2.53
N LEU A 490 14.32 -33.28 3.37
CA LEU A 490 14.27 -33.50 4.80
C LEU A 490 13.07 -34.37 5.18
N THR A 491 13.19 -35.13 6.25
CA THR A 491 12.09 -35.94 6.81
C THR A 491 11.17 -35.12 7.72
N TYR A 492 11.47 -33.86 7.94
CA TYR A 492 10.71 -32.92 8.75
C TYR A 492 10.85 -31.49 8.21
N THR A 493 9.89 -30.66 8.47
CA THR A 493 9.92 -29.21 8.15
C THR A 493 10.90 -28.51 9.08
N PRO A 494 11.94 -27.85 8.59
CA PRO A 494 12.90 -27.11 9.42
C PRO A 494 12.30 -25.79 9.92
N SER A 495 13.03 -25.12 10.83
CA SER A 495 12.64 -23.77 11.29
C SER A 495 12.44 -22.79 10.13
N GLY A 496 11.44 -21.92 10.27
CA GLY A 496 11.03 -20.91 9.30
C GLY A 496 11.94 -19.68 9.30
N THR A 497 13.23 -19.85 9.59
CA THR A 497 14.22 -18.76 9.58
C THR A 497 15.47 -19.19 8.83
N THR A 498 16.16 -18.22 8.24
CA THR A 498 17.48 -18.40 7.63
C THR A 498 18.22 -17.07 7.59
N VAL A 499 19.55 -17.10 7.40
CA VAL A 499 20.35 -15.88 7.27
C VAL A 499 20.89 -15.79 5.85
N VAL A 500 20.54 -14.71 5.14
CA VAL A 500 21.01 -14.43 3.78
C VAL A 500 21.64 -13.04 3.76
N ASP A 501 22.86 -12.92 3.31
CA ASP A 501 23.64 -11.67 3.23
C ASP A 501 23.66 -10.87 4.56
N GLY A 502 23.70 -11.60 5.69
CA GLY A 502 23.75 -11.02 7.03
C GLY A 502 22.42 -10.46 7.55
N ARG A 503 21.30 -10.73 6.88
CA ARG A 503 19.94 -10.43 7.33
C ARG A 503 19.22 -11.72 7.71
N THR A 504 18.41 -11.64 8.75
CA THR A 504 17.49 -12.72 9.09
C THR A 504 16.30 -12.69 8.15
N VAL A 505 16.05 -13.77 7.45
CA VAL A 505 14.88 -13.94 6.58
C VAL A 505 13.90 -14.86 7.28
N LEU A 506 12.71 -14.35 7.51
CA LEU A 506 11.57 -15.13 7.99
C LEU A 506 10.91 -15.78 6.78
N VAL A 507 10.84 -17.11 6.80
CA VAL A 507 10.30 -17.93 5.72
C VAL A 507 9.00 -18.56 6.20
N PRO A 508 7.85 -18.00 5.84
CA PRO A 508 6.56 -18.47 6.34
C PRO A 508 6.22 -19.86 5.81
N ASP A 509 5.55 -20.64 6.67
CA ASP A 509 4.96 -21.91 6.27
C ASP A 509 3.77 -21.68 5.33
N THR A 510 3.74 -22.35 4.19
CA THR A 510 2.75 -22.10 3.12
C THR A 510 1.36 -22.57 3.53
N ASP A 511 1.26 -23.76 4.10
CA ASP A 511 -0.03 -24.40 4.40
C ASP A 511 -0.70 -23.72 5.58
N LEU A 512 0.06 -23.47 6.65
CA LEU A 512 -0.44 -22.72 7.82
C LEU A 512 -0.81 -21.28 7.47
N SER A 513 -0.02 -20.60 6.62
CA SER A 513 -0.34 -19.23 6.19
C SER A 513 -1.62 -19.18 5.33
N SER A 514 -1.81 -20.16 4.46
CA SER A 514 -3.05 -20.30 3.68
C SER A 514 -4.26 -20.56 4.58
N ALA A 515 -4.13 -21.48 5.54
CA ALA A 515 -5.20 -21.83 6.48
C ALA A 515 -5.55 -20.66 7.42
N LEU A 516 -4.56 -19.87 7.88
CA LEU A 516 -4.79 -18.64 8.63
C LEU A 516 -5.65 -17.65 7.83
N GLY A 517 -5.39 -17.55 6.53
CA GLY A 517 -6.19 -16.77 5.58
C GLY A 517 -7.56 -17.40 5.25
N GLY A 518 -7.92 -18.55 5.81
CA GLY A 518 -9.15 -19.27 5.51
C GLY A 518 -9.16 -19.96 4.16
N ARG A 519 -7.99 -20.41 3.70
CA ARG A 519 -7.81 -21.08 2.42
C ARG A 519 -7.10 -22.41 2.58
N LEU A 520 -7.40 -23.31 1.68
CA LEU A 520 -6.72 -24.58 1.55
C LEU A 520 -6.19 -24.72 0.13
N THR A 521 -4.92 -25.06 0.01
CA THR A 521 -4.32 -25.36 -1.30
C THR A 521 -4.50 -26.84 -1.59
N THR A 522 -5.18 -27.18 -2.69
CA THR A 522 -5.43 -28.54 -3.17
C THR A 522 -4.82 -28.73 -4.55
N ASP A 523 -4.74 -29.97 -5.04
CA ASP A 523 -4.31 -30.26 -6.41
C ASP A 523 -5.22 -29.59 -7.48
N ALA A 524 -6.47 -29.30 -7.12
CA ALA A 524 -7.45 -28.60 -7.97
C ALA A 524 -7.33 -27.08 -7.94
N GLY A 525 -6.62 -26.51 -6.96
CA GLY A 525 -6.45 -25.07 -6.74
C GLY A 525 -6.72 -24.67 -5.30
N GLU A 526 -6.94 -23.36 -5.08
CA GLU A 526 -7.30 -22.84 -3.76
C GLU A 526 -8.81 -22.96 -3.50
N THR A 527 -9.18 -23.48 -2.33
CA THR A 527 -10.55 -23.58 -1.83
C THR A 527 -10.70 -22.74 -0.56
N ASN A 528 -11.86 -22.09 -0.38
CA ASN A 528 -12.17 -21.38 0.84
C ASN A 528 -12.62 -22.37 1.94
N LEU A 529 -12.07 -22.22 3.11
CA LEU A 529 -12.45 -22.99 4.30
C LEU A 529 -13.59 -22.29 5.07
N SER A 530 -14.44 -23.06 5.72
CA SER A 530 -15.28 -22.55 6.80
C SER A 530 -14.41 -22.09 7.99
N ASP A 531 -14.98 -21.30 8.91
CA ASP A 531 -14.22 -20.87 10.09
C ASP A 531 -13.85 -22.06 10.98
N LEU A 532 -14.71 -23.08 11.07
CA LEU A 532 -14.39 -24.33 11.77
C LEU A 532 -13.22 -25.05 11.10
N ASP A 533 -13.31 -25.26 9.77
CA ASP A 533 -12.28 -26.01 9.05
C ASP A 533 -10.94 -25.27 9.06
N ALA A 534 -10.94 -23.93 8.97
CA ALA A 534 -9.71 -23.14 9.06
C ALA A 534 -9.00 -23.36 10.41
N ARG A 535 -9.75 -23.31 11.53
CA ARG A 535 -9.19 -23.60 12.85
C ARG A 535 -8.71 -25.03 12.97
N GLN A 536 -9.48 -25.97 12.42
CA GLN A 536 -9.13 -27.40 12.48
C GLN A 536 -7.93 -27.74 11.60
N VAL A 537 -7.79 -27.14 10.43
CA VAL A 537 -6.61 -27.29 9.55
C VAL A 537 -5.37 -26.72 10.26
N LEU A 538 -5.48 -25.54 10.87
CA LEU A 538 -4.37 -24.92 11.63
C LEU A 538 -3.87 -25.84 12.75
N ARG A 539 -4.78 -26.39 13.56
CA ARG A 539 -4.42 -27.36 14.63
C ARG A 539 -3.85 -28.65 14.07
N ALA A 540 -4.45 -29.15 12.98
CA ALA A 540 -4.05 -30.40 12.34
C ALA A 540 -2.64 -30.30 11.72
N ASP A 541 -2.36 -29.26 10.94
CA ASP A 541 -1.04 -29.05 10.34
C ASP A 541 0.03 -28.80 11.39
N ALA A 542 -0.26 -28.00 12.41
CA ALA A 542 0.65 -27.81 13.53
C ALA A 542 0.95 -29.14 14.27
N ALA A 543 -0.05 -30.02 14.44
CA ALA A 543 0.15 -31.36 15.01
C ALA A 543 1.01 -32.23 14.09
N ILE A 544 0.78 -32.20 12.78
CA ILE A 544 1.58 -32.94 11.79
C ILE A 544 3.04 -32.47 11.85
N LEU A 545 3.28 -31.14 11.83
CA LEU A 545 4.61 -30.58 11.95
C LEU A 545 5.32 -31.05 13.21
N THR A 546 4.67 -30.98 14.37
CA THR A 546 5.25 -31.46 15.62
C THR A 546 5.55 -32.97 15.58
N ARG A 547 4.66 -33.75 15.02
CA ARG A 547 4.83 -35.25 14.91
C ARG A 547 5.96 -35.65 13.96
N GLN A 548 6.33 -34.83 12.97
CA GLN A 548 7.50 -35.13 12.11
C GLN A 548 8.79 -35.27 12.94
N ALA A 549 8.96 -34.45 14.01
CA ALA A 549 10.14 -34.51 14.86
C ALA A 549 9.78 -34.17 16.34
N PRO A 550 9.09 -35.02 17.06
CA PRO A 550 8.45 -34.71 18.37
C PRO A 550 9.44 -34.39 19.50
N SER A 551 10.72 -34.67 19.31
CA SER A 551 11.79 -34.37 20.28
C SER A 551 12.60 -33.12 19.92
N VAL A 552 12.23 -32.39 18.85
CA VAL A 552 12.94 -31.20 18.34
C VAL A 552 11.96 -30.04 18.28
N SER A 553 12.17 -29.04 19.12
CA SER A 553 11.44 -27.76 18.99
C SER A 553 11.94 -27.03 17.74
N ARG A 554 11.00 -26.46 17.00
CA ARG A 554 11.25 -25.72 15.77
C ARG A 554 10.45 -24.43 15.79
N ASP A 555 10.96 -23.45 15.09
CA ASP A 555 10.32 -22.16 14.93
C ASP A 555 9.53 -22.17 13.63
N VAL A 556 8.26 -21.89 13.69
CA VAL A 556 7.39 -21.82 12.52
C VAL A 556 6.85 -20.40 12.41
N VAL A 557 7.05 -19.78 11.25
CA VAL A 557 6.51 -18.46 10.94
C VAL A 557 5.24 -18.65 10.11
N VAL A 558 4.17 -17.99 10.51
CA VAL A 558 2.89 -17.98 9.82
C VAL A 558 2.52 -16.54 9.48
N THR A 559 2.15 -16.26 8.25
CA THR A 559 1.81 -14.90 7.81
C THR A 559 0.39 -14.83 7.28
N LEU A 560 -0.30 -13.75 7.63
CA LEU A 560 -1.56 -13.41 6.98
C LEU A 560 -1.28 -12.49 5.79
N SER A 561 -1.86 -12.77 4.62
CA SER A 561 -1.67 -11.88 3.49
C SER A 561 -2.37 -10.52 3.71
N ARG A 562 -1.84 -9.43 3.08
CA ARG A 562 -2.43 -8.09 3.12
C ARG A 562 -3.91 -8.10 2.71
N THR A 563 -4.23 -8.86 1.67
CA THR A 563 -5.61 -8.98 1.17
C THR A 563 -6.53 -9.67 2.17
N GLN A 564 -6.05 -10.68 2.89
CA GLN A 564 -6.85 -11.37 3.89
C GLN A 564 -7.03 -10.52 5.14
N ALA A 565 -5.99 -9.83 5.60
CA ALA A 565 -6.08 -8.90 6.73
C ALA A 565 -7.09 -7.76 6.49
N ALA A 566 -7.24 -7.33 5.23
CA ALA A 566 -8.22 -6.31 4.87
C ALA A 566 -9.68 -6.81 4.79
N ARG A 567 -9.89 -8.13 4.75
CA ARG A 567 -11.22 -8.72 4.48
C ARG A 567 -11.75 -9.60 5.60
N THR A 568 -10.87 -10.14 6.44
CA THR A 568 -11.27 -11.06 7.49
C THR A 568 -11.58 -10.29 8.77
N ASP A 569 -12.67 -10.63 9.40
CA ASP A 569 -13.05 -10.06 10.70
C ASP A 569 -11.97 -10.33 11.75
N PRO A 570 -11.52 -9.34 12.51
CA PRO A 570 -10.51 -9.50 13.55
C PRO A 570 -10.85 -10.57 14.60
N GLU A 571 -12.13 -10.76 14.95
CA GLU A 571 -12.56 -11.82 15.86
C GLU A 571 -12.35 -13.22 15.27
N VAL A 572 -12.63 -13.39 13.98
CA VAL A 572 -12.33 -14.65 13.27
C VAL A 572 -10.83 -14.91 13.28
N LEU A 573 -10.02 -13.87 13.01
CA LEU A 573 -8.55 -13.99 13.07
C LEU A 573 -8.07 -14.37 14.46
N ARG A 574 -8.64 -13.78 15.52
CA ARG A 574 -8.30 -14.12 16.92
C ARG A 574 -8.53 -15.60 17.20
N THR A 575 -9.67 -16.15 16.76
CA THR A 575 -9.97 -17.59 16.97
C THR A 575 -9.02 -18.50 16.19
N ARG A 576 -8.62 -18.10 14.98
CA ARG A 576 -7.66 -18.84 14.15
C ARG A 576 -6.25 -18.78 14.75
N ILE A 577 -5.80 -17.61 15.23
CA ILE A 577 -4.51 -17.47 15.92
C ILE A 577 -4.48 -18.30 17.20
N ALA A 578 -5.56 -18.26 18.01
CA ALA A 578 -5.69 -19.11 19.18
C ALA A 578 -5.63 -20.59 18.82
N ALA A 579 -6.19 -21.01 17.69
CA ALA A 579 -6.10 -22.40 17.25
C ALA A 579 -4.66 -22.85 16.94
N LEU A 580 -3.78 -21.92 16.56
CA LEU A 580 -2.35 -22.19 16.35
C LEU A 580 -1.57 -22.27 17.67
N SER A 581 -1.85 -21.39 18.64
CA SER A 581 -1.04 -21.22 19.85
C SER A 581 -1.52 -22.04 21.04
N ASP A 582 -2.84 -22.30 21.18
CA ASP A 582 -3.45 -22.94 22.35
C ASP A 582 -3.51 -24.48 22.28
N SER A 583 -2.58 -25.10 21.60
CA SER A 583 -2.48 -26.55 21.48
C SER A 583 -1.38 -27.09 22.39
N GLY A 584 -1.53 -28.32 22.89
CA GLY A 584 -0.49 -28.97 23.71
C GLY A 584 0.84 -29.24 22.97
N TRP A 585 0.81 -29.15 21.65
CA TRP A 585 1.96 -29.39 20.74
C TRP A 585 2.52 -28.13 20.10
N THR A 586 1.95 -26.97 20.38
CA THR A 586 2.46 -25.67 19.94
C THR A 586 2.69 -24.73 21.12
N GLY A 587 3.43 -23.68 20.90
CA GLY A 587 3.64 -22.59 21.85
C GLY A 587 3.89 -21.28 21.09
N ALA A 588 3.38 -20.19 21.60
CA ALA A 588 3.61 -18.86 21.08
C ALA A 588 5.10 -18.48 21.21
N GLN A 589 5.65 -17.76 20.22
CA GLN A 589 7.03 -17.23 20.24
C GLN A 589 7.05 -15.81 19.72
N GLY A 590 7.53 -14.87 20.55
CA GLY A 590 7.74 -13.48 20.17
C GLY A 590 8.83 -13.29 19.11
N LEU A 591 8.85 -12.15 18.49
CA LEU A 591 9.81 -11.82 17.41
C LEU A 591 11.26 -11.80 17.94
N ASP A 592 11.49 -11.19 19.07
CA ASP A 592 12.84 -11.07 19.65
C ASP A 592 13.45 -12.45 19.94
N ASP A 593 12.66 -13.37 20.51
CA ASP A 593 13.09 -14.74 20.78
C ASP A 593 13.32 -15.51 19.48
N LEU A 594 12.45 -15.34 18.49
CA LEU A 594 12.62 -15.93 17.14
C LEU A 594 13.92 -15.47 16.47
N LEU A 595 14.20 -14.16 16.52
CA LEU A 595 15.43 -13.59 15.94
C LEU A 595 16.69 -14.04 16.69
N ALA A 596 16.62 -14.15 18.04
CA ALA A 596 17.72 -14.64 18.86
C ALA A 596 18.02 -16.12 18.55
N ASP A 597 16.99 -16.95 18.40
CA ASP A 597 17.14 -18.37 18.05
C ASP A 597 17.67 -18.55 16.62
N ALA A 598 17.23 -17.74 15.67
CA ALA A 598 17.74 -17.71 14.31
C ALA A 598 19.24 -17.39 14.27
N ASP A 599 19.66 -16.35 14.99
CA ASP A 599 21.07 -15.95 15.10
C ASP A 599 21.93 -17.01 15.78
N GLN A 600 21.41 -17.67 16.81
CA GLN A 600 22.09 -18.79 17.46
C GLN A 600 22.20 -19.99 16.53
N SER A 601 21.11 -20.37 15.81
CA SER A 601 21.12 -21.47 14.84
C SER A 601 22.13 -21.26 13.74
N SER A 602 22.17 -20.05 13.22
CA SER A 602 23.12 -19.66 12.16
C SER A 602 24.57 -19.72 12.62
N ARG A 603 24.88 -19.21 13.84
CA ARG A 603 26.23 -19.31 14.42
C ARG A 603 26.67 -20.75 14.67
N GLU A 604 25.76 -21.62 15.00
CA GLU A 604 25.98 -23.04 15.27
C GLU A 604 25.97 -23.89 14.00
N GLY A 605 25.62 -23.30 12.84
CA GLY A 605 25.49 -23.99 11.56
C GLY A 605 24.38 -25.06 11.59
N ARG A 606 23.29 -24.80 12.30
CA ARG A 606 22.13 -25.68 12.39
C ARG A 606 21.02 -25.34 11.41
N ASP A 607 21.16 -24.24 10.68
CA ASP A 607 20.17 -23.81 9.70
C ASP A 607 20.07 -24.86 8.58
N ALA A 608 18.85 -25.15 8.17
CA ALA A 608 18.61 -25.98 7.00
C ALA A 608 19.12 -25.29 5.74
N ALA A 609 19.79 -26.05 4.88
CA ALA A 609 20.19 -25.57 3.58
C ALA A 609 18.93 -25.25 2.74
N ARG A 610 18.85 -24.03 2.23
CA ARG A 610 17.76 -23.56 1.36
C ARG A 610 18.27 -23.32 -0.06
N GLN A 611 17.38 -23.32 -1.03
CA GLN A 611 17.74 -23.01 -2.40
C GLN A 611 18.17 -21.55 -2.50
N ASP A 612 19.05 -21.26 -3.46
CA ASP A 612 19.50 -19.90 -3.74
C ASP A 612 18.33 -19.03 -4.21
N LEU A 613 18.33 -17.77 -3.81
CA LEU A 613 17.39 -16.79 -4.31
C LEU A 613 17.53 -16.59 -5.83
N PRO A 614 16.43 -16.39 -6.56
CA PRO A 614 16.49 -15.96 -7.94
C PRO A 614 17.24 -14.62 -8.05
N SER A 615 17.85 -14.35 -9.20
CA SER A 615 18.61 -13.09 -9.38
C SER A 615 17.69 -11.86 -9.42
N GLU A 616 16.58 -11.99 -10.14
CA GLU A 616 15.53 -10.99 -10.30
C GLU A 616 14.26 -11.70 -10.77
N GLN A 617 13.15 -11.48 -10.06
CA GLN A 617 11.86 -12.07 -10.42
C GLN A 617 10.76 -11.01 -10.30
N ARG A 618 10.34 -10.48 -11.45
CA ARG A 618 9.34 -9.41 -11.53
C ARG A 618 7.94 -9.97 -11.66
N ALA A 619 7.01 -9.43 -10.88
CA ALA A 619 5.59 -9.66 -11.08
C ALA A 619 5.00 -8.63 -12.05
N ALA A 620 3.98 -9.05 -12.81
CA ALA A 620 3.29 -8.15 -13.75
C ALA A 620 2.51 -7.01 -13.05
N SER A 621 2.19 -7.18 -11.77
CA SER A 621 1.45 -6.23 -10.96
C SER A 621 2.33 -5.17 -10.29
N GLU A 622 3.66 -5.24 -10.44
CA GLU A 622 4.58 -4.23 -9.91
C GLU A 622 4.31 -2.83 -10.48
N VAL A 623 4.65 -1.82 -9.69
CA VAL A 623 4.66 -0.44 -10.19
C VAL A 623 5.68 -0.31 -11.32
N SER A 624 5.30 0.33 -12.41
CA SER A 624 6.21 0.54 -13.55
C SER A 624 7.00 1.85 -13.43
N ALA A 625 8.13 1.95 -14.15
CA ALA A 625 8.88 3.20 -14.28
C ALA A 625 8.03 4.34 -14.88
N ALA A 626 7.05 4.00 -15.73
CA ALA A 626 6.13 4.98 -16.32
C ALA A 626 5.16 5.53 -15.26
N ASP A 627 4.66 4.68 -14.35
CA ASP A 627 3.77 5.09 -13.27
C ASP A 627 4.48 6.02 -12.29
N LEU A 628 5.69 5.67 -11.85
CA LEU A 628 6.51 6.54 -11.00
C LEU A 628 6.84 7.87 -11.68
N THR A 629 7.07 7.86 -13.00
CA THR A 629 7.30 9.10 -13.75
C THR A 629 6.04 9.96 -13.76
N ARG A 630 4.85 9.38 -14.00
CA ARG A 630 3.57 10.09 -13.97
C ARG A 630 3.28 10.64 -12.56
N ALA A 631 3.49 9.83 -11.53
CA ALA A 631 3.33 10.25 -10.14
C ALA A 631 4.26 11.41 -9.77
N THR A 632 5.53 11.35 -10.17
CA THR A 632 6.50 12.43 -9.96
C THR A 632 6.09 13.72 -10.68
N GLN A 633 5.57 13.61 -11.91
CA GLN A 633 5.06 14.78 -12.66
C GLN A 633 3.80 15.36 -12.00
N ALA A 634 2.89 14.50 -11.51
CA ALA A 634 1.70 14.95 -10.79
C ALA A 634 2.07 15.65 -9.48
N ALA A 635 2.97 15.06 -8.68
CA ALA A 635 3.48 15.66 -7.44
C ALA A 635 4.14 17.01 -7.66
N SER A 636 5.03 17.09 -8.68
CA SER A 636 5.72 18.33 -9.00
C SER A 636 4.75 19.43 -9.47
N TYR A 637 3.79 19.07 -10.30
CA TYR A 637 2.76 19.99 -10.74
C TYR A 637 1.88 20.49 -9.60
N LEU A 638 1.37 19.55 -8.77
CA LEU A 638 0.55 19.88 -7.61
C LEU A 638 1.29 20.79 -6.62
N SER A 639 2.54 20.46 -6.31
CA SER A 639 3.39 21.28 -5.43
C SER A 639 3.62 22.68 -5.99
N SER A 640 3.92 22.79 -7.29
CA SER A 640 4.11 24.10 -7.95
C SER A 640 2.84 24.93 -7.93
N VAL A 641 1.69 24.32 -8.21
CA VAL A 641 0.41 25.03 -8.22
C VAL A 641 -0.01 25.38 -6.79
N ALA A 642 0.14 24.49 -5.83
CA ALA A 642 -0.18 24.76 -4.43
C ALA A 642 0.69 25.88 -3.82
N SER A 643 1.91 26.07 -4.33
CA SER A 643 2.85 27.11 -3.85
C SER A 643 2.34 28.53 -4.01
N VAL A 644 1.25 28.77 -4.77
CA VAL A 644 0.64 30.09 -4.91
C VAL A 644 -0.31 30.42 -3.76
N LEU A 645 -0.76 29.44 -3.00
CA LEU A 645 -1.65 29.58 -1.87
C LEU A 645 -0.90 30.12 -0.65
N GLU A 646 -1.60 30.79 0.24
CA GLU A 646 -1.06 31.22 1.53
C GLU A 646 -0.72 30.00 2.41
N ASP A 647 -1.60 29.01 2.45
CA ASP A 647 -1.38 27.71 3.08
C ASP A 647 -1.47 26.58 2.01
N PRO A 648 -0.31 26.13 1.47
CA PRO A 648 -0.28 25.04 0.52
C PRO A 648 -0.74 23.70 1.11
N SER A 649 -0.60 23.49 2.42
CA SER A 649 -0.89 22.21 3.09
C SER A 649 -2.37 21.83 2.98
N ALA A 650 -3.26 22.82 3.01
CA ALA A 650 -4.70 22.63 2.84
C ALA A 650 -5.11 21.97 1.51
N VAL A 651 -4.27 22.07 0.48
CA VAL A 651 -4.51 21.46 -0.83
C VAL A 651 -3.59 20.26 -1.08
N LEU A 652 -2.34 20.35 -0.64
CA LEU A 652 -1.40 19.24 -0.77
C LEU A 652 -1.90 18.02 -0.04
N GLY A 653 -2.27 18.16 1.24
CA GLY A 653 -2.71 17.06 2.06
C GLY A 653 -1.92 15.79 1.77
N ARG A 654 -2.58 14.66 1.73
CA ARG A 654 -1.96 13.37 1.37
C ARG A 654 -1.68 13.20 -0.12
N GLN A 655 -2.24 14.06 -0.98
CA GLN A 655 -1.93 14.08 -2.41
C GLN A 655 -0.47 14.48 -2.69
N GLY A 656 0.17 15.20 -1.75
CA GLY A 656 1.59 15.50 -1.79
C GLY A 656 2.48 14.25 -1.79
N ASP A 657 2.01 13.16 -1.19
CA ASP A 657 2.72 11.89 -1.07
C ASP A 657 2.47 10.91 -2.23
N VAL A 658 1.85 11.38 -3.33
CA VAL A 658 1.43 10.52 -4.47
C VAL A 658 2.55 9.63 -5.02
N VAL A 659 3.81 10.02 -4.95
CA VAL A 659 4.94 9.18 -5.40
C VAL A 659 5.11 7.97 -4.48
N ALA A 660 5.08 8.18 -3.16
CA ALA A 660 5.22 7.13 -2.17
C ALA A 660 3.98 6.22 -2.15
N THR A 661 2.77 6.79 -2.17
CA THR A 661 1.52 6.01 -2.20
C THR A 661 1.38 5.21 -3.50
N THR A 662 1.85 5.73 -4.66
CA THR A 662 1.88 4.98 -5.93
C THR A 662 2.80 3.75 -5.84
N ALA A 663 3.85 3.82 -5.03
CA ALA A 663 4.79 2.72 -4.82
C ALA A 663 4.34 1.72 -3.73
N SER A 664 3.14 1.84 -3.17
CA SER A 664 2.61 0.92 -2.17
C SER A 664 2.38 -0.48 -2.75
N ALA A 665 2.69 -1.51 -1.95
CA ALA A 665 2.43 -2.91 -2.25
C ALA A 665 0.92 -3.21 -2.40
N SER A 666 0.07 -2.43 -1.74
CA SER A 666 -1.40 -2.56 -1.80
C SER A 666 -1.92 -2.54 -3.24
N TRP A 667 -1.32 -1.75 -4.13
CA TRP A 667 -1.75 -1.65 -5.52
C TRP A 667 -1.46 -2.88 -6.37
N ARG A 668 -0.76 -3.89 -5.86
CA ARG A 668 -0.52 -5.12 -6.63
C ARG A 668 -1.81 -5.85 -7.01
N THR A 669 -2.86 -5.68 -6.24
CA THR A 669 -4.17 -6.28 -6.51
C THR A 669 -5.13 -5.36 -7.28
N ASP A 670 -4.78 -4.06 -7.43
CA ASP A 670 -5.58 -3.07 -8.17
C ASP A 670 -4.69 -2.03 -8.89
N THR A 671 -4.21 -2.39 -10.07
CA THR A 671 -3.40 -1.49 -10.90
C THR A 671 -4.20 -0.33 -11.48
N ALA A 672 -5.52 -0.49 -11.66
CA ALA A 672 -6.40 0.59 -12.13
C ALA A 672 -6.62 1.64 -11.04
N GLY A 673 -6.77 1.21 -9.78
CA GLY A 673 -6.80 2.10 -8.62
C GLY A 673 -5.51 2.92 -8.47
N ARG A 674 -4.35 2.32 -8.73
CA ARG A 674 -3.06 3.02 -8.80
C ARG A 674 -3.07 4.16 -9.82
N ASP A 675 -3.57 3.90 -11.04
CA ASP A 675 -3.70 4.92 -12.09
C ASP A 675 -4.63 6.05 -11.66
N SER A 676 -5.74 5.72 -11.00
CA SER A 676 -6.70 6.69 -10.47
C SER A 676 -6.08 7.56 -9.36
N ASN A 677 -5.28 6.98 -8.47
CA ASN A 677 -4.56 7.73 -7.42
C ASN A 677 -3.59 8.76 -8.03
N ILE A 678 -2.85 8.40 -9.09
CA ILE A 678 -1.97 9.34 -9.81
C ILE A 678 -2.78 10.46 -10.47
N ALA A 679 -3.94 10.12 -11.07
CA ALA A 679 -4.81 11.08 -11.71
C ALA A 679 -5.41 12.07 -10.69
N ALA A 680 -5.83 11.61 -9.52
CA ALA A 680 -6.40 12.44 -8.46
C ALA A 680 -5.43 13.55 -8.00
N ALA A 681 -4.14 13.23 -7.83
CA ALA A 681 -3.14 14.25 -7.51
C ALA A 681 -3.00 15.32 -8.62
N ARG A 682 -3.13 14.91 -9.87
CA ARG A 682 -3.13 15.84 -11.01
C ARG A 682 -4.38 16.72 -11.00
N GLU A 683 -5.55 16.13 -10.79
CA GLU A 683 -6.84 16.82 -10.73
C GLU A 683 -6.91 17.83 -9.59
N ALA A 684 -6.32 17.52 -8.42
CA ALA A 684 -6.20 18.46 -7.31
C ALA A 684 -5.45 19.73 -7.74
N GLY A 685 -4.34 19.59 -8.47
CA GLY A 685 -3.62 20.72 -9.04
C GLY A 685 -4.44 21.49 -10.10
N ASP A 686 -5.14 20.78 -10.97
CA ASP A 686 -5.99 21.38 -11.99
C ASP A 686 -7.18 22.15 -11.35
N ALA A 687 -7.71 21.69 -10.22
CA ALA A 687 -8.76 22.38 -9.46
C ALA A 687 -8.28 23.73 -8.91
N VAL A 688 -7.08 23.78 -8.31
CA VAL A 688 -6.48 25.05 -7.87
C VAL A 688 -6.25 25.97 -9.07
N ALA A 689 -5.68 25.44 -10.15
CA ALA A 689 -5.44 26.22 -11.37
C ALA A 689 -6.73 26.78 -11.98
N ALA A 690 -7.82 26.02 -11.98
CA ALA A 690 -9.14 26.47 -12.47
C ALA A 690 -9.75 27.58 -11.59
N GLY A 691 -9.40 27.64 -10.32
CA GLY A 691 -9.82 28.69 -9.39
C GLY A 691 -9.30 30.07 -9.71
N LEU A 692 -8.27 30.18 -10.57
CA LEU A 692 -7.62 31.44 -10.94
C LEU A 692 -7.87 31.79 -12.39
N THR A 693 -8.43 32.99 -12.65
CA THR A 693 -8.75 33.43 -14.00
C THR A 693 -8.30 34.86 -14.24
N ALA A 694 -7.53 35.08 -15.33
CA ALA A 694 -7.27 36.41 -15.86
C ALA A 694 -8.51 36.88 -16.64
N VAL A 695 -9.14 37.96 -16.23
CA VAL A 695 -10.35 38.47 -16.90
C VAL A 695 -9.95 39.29 -18.11
N PRO A 696 -10.40 38.95 -19.33
CA PRO A 696 -10.08 39.68 -20.52
C PRO A 696 -10.70 41.07 -20.48
N SER A 697 -9.90 42.10 -20.77
CA SER A 697 -10.44 43.42 -21.00
C SER A 697 -10.86 43.54 -22.48
N SER A 698 -11.78 44.49 -22.77
CA SER A 698 -12.08 44.83 -24.16
C SER A 698 -10.82 45.32 -24.89
N THR A 699 -10.81 45.34 -26.23
CA THR A 699 -9.67 45.79 -27.06
C THR A 699 -8.96 47.01 -26.47
N ILE A 700 -7.67 46.85 -26.16
CA ILE A 700 -6.86 47.91 -25.56
C ILE A 700 -6.16 48.71 -26.64
N ASN A 701 -6.27 50.04 -26.57
CA ASN A 701 -5.51 50.93 -27.46
C ASN A 701 -4.32 51.51 -26.68
N LEU A 702 -3.13 51.07 -27.02
CA LEU A 702 -1.89 51.63 -26.49
C LEU A 702 -1.44 52.80 -27.33
N ILE A 703 -1.49 54.01 -26.80
CA ILE A 703 -1.19 55.26 -27.50
C ILE A 703 0.22 55.77 -27.16
N SER A 704 0.80 55.31 -26.10
CA SER A 704 2.10 55.69 -25.53
C SER A 704 3.14 54.60 -25.78
N SER A 705 4.41 55.01 -25.91
CA SER A 705 5.53 54.06 -26.01
C SER A 705 5.74 53.21 -24.80
N ASN A 706 5.42 53.71 -23.61
CA ASN A 706 5.45 52.99 -22.33
C ASN A 706 4.11 53.19 -21.64
N ALA A 707 3.57 52.08 -21.07
CA ALA A 707 2.33 52.14 -20.31
C ALA A 707 2.24 50.93 -19.34
N ASP A 708 1.50 51.14 -18.30
CA ASP A 708 1.10 50.06 -17.37
C ASP A 708 -0.22 49.45 -17.87
N LEU A 709 -0.19 48.15 -18.21
CA LEU A 709 -1.36 47.42 -18.63
C LEU A 709 -2.14 46.92 -17.42
N PRO A 710 -3.39 47.36 -17.20
CA PRO A 710 -4.19 46.83 -16.13
C PRO A 710 -4.69 45.43 -16.49
N VAL A 711 -4.28 44.43 -15.70
CA VAL A 711 -4.72 43.03 -15.81
C VAL A 711 -5.53 42.70 -14.56
N ARG A 712 -6.78 42.29 -14.73
CA ARG A 712 -7.64 41.87 -13.64
C ARG A 712 -7.57 40.38 -13.52
N ILE A 713 -7.32 39.91 -12.26
CA ILE A 713 -7.28 38.51 -11.89
C ILE A 713 -8.35 38.30 -10.85
N THR A 714 -9.11 37.20 -11.02
CA THR A 714 -10.12 36.76 -10.06
C THR A 714 -9.73 35.43 -9.47
N SER A 715 -10.00 35.25 -8.19
CA SER A 715 -9.84 33.98 -7.47
C SER A 715 -11.20 33.51 -6.96
N SER A 716 -11.51 32.25 -7.15
CA SER A 716 -12.62 31.53 -6.50
C SER A 716 -12.16 30.67 -5.33
N LEU A 717 -10.85 30.67 -5.05
CA LEU A 717 -10.24 29.90 -3.96
C LEU A 717 -10.53 30.56 -2.61
N ASP A 718 -10.57 29.75 -1.57
CA ASP A 718 -10.90 30.16 -0.21
C ASP A 718 -9.75 30.81 0.57
N GLN A 719 -8.59 30.89 -0.06
CA GLN A 719 -7.35 31.47 0.48
C GLN A 719 -6.82 32.59 -0.38
N ASP A 720 -6.00 33.46 0.20
CA ASP A 720 -5.21 34.43 -0.54
C ASP A 720 -4.17 33.73 -1.43
N VAL A 721 -3.98 34.25 -2.64
CA VAL A 721 -3.15 33.62 -3.65
C VAL A 721 -2.10 34.62 -4.17
N THR A 722 -0.83 34.24 -4.11
CA THR A 722 0.26 35.07 -4.64
C THR A 722 0.76 34.50 -5.96
N VAL A 723 0.55 35.26 -7.05
CA VAL A 723 0.88 34.84 -8.40
C VAL A 723 1.72 35.87 -9.15
N ARG A 724 2.38 35.45 -10.21
CA ARG A 724 3.07 36.30 -11.18
C ARG A 724 2.24 36.45 -12.45
N VAL A 725 2.04 37.67 -12.90
CA VAL A 725 1.40 37.96 -14.18
C VAL A 725 2.47 38.09 -15.24
N HIS A 726 2.42 37.20 -16.22
CA HIS A 726 3.32 37.15 -17.35
C HIS A 726 2.58 37.48 -18.63
N LEU A 727 3.15 38.33 -19.47
CA LEU A 727 2.56 38.76 -20.72
C LEU A 727 3.37 38.24 -21.91
N VAL A 728 2.72 37.52 -22.81
CA VAL A 728 3.34 36.95 -24.02
C VAL A 728 2.78 37.64 -25.27
N PRO A 729 3.49 38.63 -25.83
CA PRO A 729 3.06 39.25 -27.06
C PRO A 729 3.30 38.35 -28.28
N SER A 730 2.34 38.30 -29.21
CA SER A 730 2.46 37.52 -30.45
C SER A 730 3.46 38.09 -31.45
N THR A 731 3.91 39.34 -31.26
CA THR A 731 4.85 40.03 -32.14
C THR A 731 5.81 40.91 -31.34
N GLN A 732 7.02 41.17 -31.86
CA GLN A 732 8.03 42.04 -31.30
C GLN A 732 7.65 43.52 -31.28
N ARG A 733 6.44 43.90 -31.74
CA ARG A 733 5.96 45.29 -31.70
C ARG A 733 5.60 45.74 -30.27
N LEU A 734 5.36 44.79 -29.38
CA LEU A 734 5.15 45.00 -27.96
C LEU A 734 6.17 44.17 -27.20
N GLN A 735 6.78 44.74 -26.17
CA GLN A 735 7.63 44.04 -25.19
C GLN A 735 6.97 44.14 -23.83
N ALA A 736 6.94 43.06 -23.11
CA ALA A 736 6.60 43.01 -21.70
C ALA A 736 7.92 43.12 -20.93
N ASP A 737 8.05 44.13 -20.11
CA ASP A 737 9.35 44.51 -19.53
C ASP A 737 9.71 43.68 -18.31
N ALA A 738 8.70 43.23 -17.54
CA ALA A 738 8.88 42.37 -16.37
C ALA A 738 7.55 41.70 -15.94
N ASP A 739 7.67 40.55 -15.28
CA ASP A 739 6.56 39.96 -14.59
C ASP A 739 6.18 40.79 -13.37
N THR A 740 4.89 40.82 -13.03
CA THR A 740 4.41 41.52 -11.85
C THR A 740 3.82 40.52 -10.88
N THR A 741 4.36 40.46 -9.65
CA THR A 741 3.80 39.66 -8.57
C THR A 741 2.62 40.40 -7.93
N VAL A 742 1.54 39.66 -7.67
CA VAL A 742 0.33 40.22 -7.08
C VAL A 742 -0.33 39.18 -6.17
N THR A 743 -0.88 39.63 -5.03
CA THR A 743 -1.70 38.82 -4.14
C THR A 743 -3.16 39.07 -4.45
N VAL A 744 -3.91 38.03 -4.76
CA VAL A 744 -5.35 38.05 -5.04
C VAL A 744 -6.05 37.55 -3.77
N PRO A 745 -6.97 38.32 -3.19
CA PRO A 745 -7.65 37.92 -1.96
C PRO A 745 -8.56 36.69 -2.20
N ALA A 746 -8.81 35.93 -1.12
CA ALA A 746 -9.73 34.81 -1.11
C ALA A 746 -11.10 35.20 -1.69
N ARG A 747 -11.63 34.39 -2.62
CA ARG A 747 -12.91 34.63 -3.33
C ARG A 747 -13.05 36.06 -3.87
N GLY A 748 -11.92 36.68 -4.25
CA GLY A 748 -11.85 38.09 -4.61
C GLY A 748 -11.24 38.38 -5.97
N GLU A 749 -10.98 39.65 -6.21
CA GLU A 749 -10.35 40.13 -7.43
C GLU A 749 -9.31 41.23 -7.14
N VAL A 750 -8.29 41.29 -7.99
CA VAL A 750 -7.28 42.34 -7.96
C VAL A 750 -6.93 42.79 -9.36
N THR A 751 -6.57 44.08 -9.52
CA THR A 751 -6.05 44.60 -10.81
C THR A 751 -4.58 44.89 -10.66
N SER A 752 -3.75 44.09 -11.35
CA SER A 752 -2.32 44.25 -11.46
C SER A 752 -1.97 45.24 -12.60
N LYS A 753 -0.91 45.99 -12.42
CA LYS A 753 -0.36 46.90 -13.45
C LYS A 753 0.94 46.31 -13.97
N VAL A 754 0.92 45.83 -15.21
CA VAL A 754 2.10 45.21 -15.84
C VAL A 754 2.71 46.19 -16.85
N PRO A 755 3.98 46.57 -16.67
CA PRO A 755 4.65 47.51 -17.59
C PRO A 755 4.88 46.88 -18.96
N VAL A 756 4.54 47.62 -20.00
CA VAL A 756 4.74 47.23 -21.41
C VAL A 756 5.34 48.37 -22.22
N THR A 757 6.21 48.01 -23.15
CA THR A 757 6.87 48.95 -24.06
C THR A 757 6.48 48.69 -25.53
N ALA A 758 5.93 49.71 -26.20
CA ALA A 758 5.59 49.68 -27.60
C ALA A 758 6.84 49.94 -28.47
N VAL A 759 7.28 48.94 -29.24
CA VAL A 759 8.43 49.02 -30.16
C VAL A 759 8.00 49.36 -31.57
N GLY A 760 6.78 49.05 -31.95
CA GLY A 760 6.22 49.34 -33.31
C GLY A 760 4.72 49.46 -33.30
N SER A 761 4.17 50.17 -34.31
CA SER A 761 2.71 50.32 -34.47
C SER A 761 2.08 49.12 -35.16
N GLY A 762 0.89 48.72 -34.75
CA GLY A 762 0.09 47.66 -35.33
C GLY A 762 -0.79 46.92 -34.36
N ASP A 763 -1.51 45.94 -34.88
CA ASP A 763 -2.34 45.07 -34.03
C ASP A 763 -1.46 43.95 -33.45
N VAL A 764 -1.58 43.70 -32.15
CA VAL A 764 -0.82 42.67 -31.40
C VAL A 764 -1.83 41.86 -30.61
N GLU A 765 -1.73 40.55 -30.67
CA GLU A 765 -2.40 39.64 -29.78
C GLU A 765 -1.50 39.39 -28.57
N LEU A 766 -2.04 39.56 -27.40
CA LEU A 766 -1.33 39.43 -26.14
C LEU A 766 -1.95 38.31 -25.31
N THR A 767 -1.15 37.28 -24.99
CA THR A 767 -1.57 36.24 -24.08
C THR A 767 -1.16 36.64 -22.66
N ILE A 768 -2.11 36.63 -21.75
CA ILE A 768 -1.91 36.83 -20.33
C ILE A 768 -1.81 35.46 -19.68
N GLU A 769 -0.70 35.18 -19.06
CA GLU A 769 -0.45 33.98 -18.29
C GLU A 769 -0.32 34.32 -16.81
N VAL A 770 -0.94 33.51 -15.96
CA VAL A 770 -0.77 33.56 -14.50
C VAL A 770 0.19 32.45 -14.13
N LEU A 771 1.28 32.76 -13.45
CA LEU A 771 2.35 31.84 -13.15
C LEU A 771 2.60 31.76 -11.64
N ALA A 772 2.99 30.57 -11.17
CA ALA A 772 3.60 30.38 -9.86
C ALA A 772 5.03 30.98 -9.83
N ALA A 773 5.65 30.98 -8.66
CA ALA A 773 6.99 31.55 -8.49
C ALA A 773 8.06 30.84 -9.31
N ASP A 774 7.93 29.54 -9.54
CA ASP A 774 8.82 28.70 -10.35
C ASP A 774 8.61 28.83 -11.87
N GLY A 775 7.55 29.55 -12.31
CA GLY A 775 7.17 29.70 -13.71
C GLY A 775 6.13 28.69 -14.20
N THR A 776 5.64 27.80 -13.32
CA THR A 776 4.53 26.89 -13.65
C THR A 776 3.26 27.72 -13.90
N ARG A 777 2.55 27.40 -14.98
CA ARG A 777 1.31 28.10 -15.33
C ARG A 777 0.20 27.67 -14.38
N VAL A 778 -0.44 28.66 -13.76
CA VAL A 778 -1.57 28.52 -12.85
C VAL A 778 -2.74 29.29 -13.44
N GLY A 779 -3.83 28.61 -13.73
CA GLY A 779 -5.00 29.26 -14.35
C GLY A 779 -5.04 29.18 -15.88
N THR A 780 -6.16 29.57 -16.43
CA THR A 780 -6.40 29.52 -17.88
C THR A 780 -5.80 30.76 -18.54
N PRO A 781 -4.89 30.60 -19.54
CA PRO A 781 -4.34 31.73 -20.27
C PRO A 781 -5.45 32.48 -21.03
N THR A 782 -5.40 33.81 -21.02
CA THR A 782 -6.41 34.65 -21.63
C THR A 782 -5.76 35.50 -22.74
N THR A 783 -6.39 35.55 -23.89
CA THR A 783 -5.90 36.33 -25.02
C THR A 783 -6.65 37.64 -25.17
N VAL A 784 -5.89 38.74 -25.35
CA VAL A 784 -6.43 40.10 -25.58
C VAL A 784 -5.89 40.69 -26.84
N HIS A 785 -6.77 41.28 -27.64
CA HIS A 785 -6.34 42.04 -28.85
C HIS A 785 -5.98 43.46 -28.46
N MET A 786 -4.76 43.88 -28.82
CA MET A 786 -4.23 45.19 -28.52
C MET A 786 -3.86 45.93 -29.79
N ARG A 787 -4.24 47.18 -29.88
CA ARG A 787 -3.78 48.08 -30.94
C ARG A 787 -2.70 48.98 -30.40
N VAL A 788 -1.48 48.82 -30.89
CA VAL A 788 -0.29 49.54 -30.43
C VAL A 788 0.02 50.69 -31.41
N ARG A 789 0.26 51.91 -30.88
CA ARG A 789 0.79 53.06 -31.62
C ARG A 789 2.06 53.54 -30.95
N ALA A 790 3.22 53.40 -31.62
CA ALA A 790 4.49 53.85 -31.07
C ALA A 790 4.70 55.30 -31.45
N ASP A 791 4.97 56.22 -30.50
CA ASP A 791 5.12 57.66 -30.70
C ASP A 791 6.32 58.09 -31.54
N TRP A 792 7.26 57.16 -31.81
CA TRP A 792 8.45 57.46 -32.63
C TRP A 792 8.10 57.82 -34.08
N GLU A 793 6.96 57.37 -34.60
CA GLU A 793 6.48 57.77 -35.93
C GLU A 793 6.16 59.28 -36.01
N ASN A 794 5.67 59.86 -34.91
CA ASN A 794 5.45 61.29 -34.79
C ASN A 794 6.77 62.07 -34.65
N LEU A 795 7.80 61.50 -33.99
CA LEU A 795 9.11 62.13 -33.87
C LEU A 795 9.83 62.10 -35.24
N GLY A 796 9.75 60.98 -35.95
CA GLY A 796 10.29 60.85 -37.28
C GLY A 796 9.68 61.91 -38.26
N THR A 797 8.34 61.99 -38.22
CA THR A 797 7.62 63.00 -39.02
C THR A 797 7.98 64.46 -38.66
N ARG A 798 8.16 64.76 -37.36
CA ARG A 798 8.62 66.05 -36.86
C ARG A 798 10.06 66.36 -37.30
N VAL A 799 10.97 65.40 -37.21
CA VAL A 799 12.37 65.55 -37.64
C VAL A 799 12.45 65.79 -39.17
N ILE A 800 11.66 64.98 -39.93
CA ILE A 800 11.57 65.20 -41.37
C ILE A 800 10.94 66.56 -41.73
N GLY A 801 9.87 66.95 -41.01
CA GLY A 801 9.23 68.23 -41.11
C GLY A 801 10.19 69.43 -40.83
N VAL A 802 10.95 69.35 -39.70
CA VAL A 802 11.98 70.31 -39.34
C VAL A 802 13.11 70.33 -40.38
N GLY A 803 13.55 69.13 -40.88
CA GLY A 803 14.54 69.04 -41.95
C GLY A 803 14.09 69.71 -43.26
N LEU A 804 12.84 69.51 -43.65
CA LEU A 804 12.22 70.14 -44.80
C LEU A 804 12.09 71.67 -44.63
N VAL A 805 11.72 72.15 -43.46
CA VAL A 805 11.65 73.62 -43.16
C VAL A 805 13.06 74.21 -43.17
N ILE A 806 14.07 73.53 -42.61
CA ILE A 806 15.48 73.98 -42.73
C ILE A 806 15.95 73.99 -44.13
N MET A 807 15.63 72.97 -44.95
CA MET A 807 15.99 72.91 -46.36
C MET A 807 15.29 73.98 -47.19
N LEU A 808 14.01 74.24 -46.91
CA LEU A 808 13.23 75.31 -47.52
C LEU A 808 13.85 76.72 -47.14
N ALA A 809 14.16 76.92 -45.83
CA ALA A 809 14.79 78.11 -45.35
C ALA A 809 16.20 78.34 -46.03
N ALA A 810 16.98 77.26 -46.14
CA ALA A 810 18.25 77.27 -46.84
C ALA A 810 18.10 77.58 -48.38
N GLY A 811 17.05 77.02 -49.00
CA GLY A 811 16.66 77.25 -50.40
C GLY A 811 16.30 78.74 -50.61
N ILE A 812 15.44 79.33 -49.78
CA ILE A 812 15.04 80.68 -49.79
C ILE A 812 16.27 81.65 -49.62
N THR A 813 17.09 81.35 -48.57
CA THR A 813 18.31 82.10 -48.34
C THR A 813 19.30 82.07 -49.51
N ARG A 814 19.41 80.91 -50.13
CA ARG A 814 20.25 80.75 -51.36
C ARG A 814 19.69 81.53 -52.54
N THR A 815 18.34 81.52 -52.73
CA THR A 815 17.65 82.25 -53.81
C THR A 815 17.77 83.77 -53.59
N VAL A 816 17.58 84.29 -52.37
CA VAL A 816 17.75 85.68 -52.00
C VAL A 816 19.18 86.11 -52.19
N ARG A 817 20.16 85.27 -51.85
CA ARG A 817 21.60 85.64 -52.08
C ARG A 817 21.98 85.61 -53.54
N ARG A 818 21.33 84.88 -54.45
CA ARG A 818 21.58 84.90 -55.89
C ARG A 818 20.85 86.00 -56.55
N GLY A 819 19.85 86.65 -56.01
CA GLY A 819 19.10 87.77 -56.58
C GLY A 819 19.73 89.15 -56.46
N ARG A 820 20.86 89.33 -55.78
CA ARG A 820 21.61 90.55 -55.68
C ARG A 820 22.83 90.53 -56.56
N ARG A 821 22.66 90.37 -57.90
CA ARG A 821 23.63 90.83 -58.88
C ARG A 821 23.10 92.08 -59.53
N THR A 822 23.71 93.20 -59.21
CA THR A 822 23.53 94.55 -59.66
C THR A 822 23.61 94.60 -61.19
N VAL A 823 22.64 95.25 -61.83
CA VAL A 823 22.68 95.62 -63.20
C VAL A 823 23.48 96.97 -63.30
N THR A 824 24.55 96.95 -63.99
CA THR A 824 25.30 98.17 -64.27
C THR A 824 24.68 98.85 -65.53
N PRO A 825 24.35 100.16 -65.56
CA PRO A 825 23.85 100.86 -66.71
C PRO A 825 24.97 101.13 -67.72
N GLN A 826 24.68 100.79 -68.98
CA GLN A 826 25.53 101.15 -70.05
C GLN A 826 25.08 102.58 -70.65
N GLU A 827 26.00 103.54 -70.46
CA GLU A 827 25.83 104.90 -71.05
C GLU A 827 26.20 104.88 -72.50
N LYS A 828 25.41 105.66 -73.33
CA LYS A 828 25.52 105.89 -74.71
C LYS A 828 26.59 106.93 -74.99
N ALA A 829 27.38 106.81 -76.05
CA ALA A 829 27.66 107.72 -77.05
C ALA A 829 27.88 106.97 -78.36
#